data_e6aa4c54d24289f622b448b3e181aebd
#
_entry.id   e6aa4c54d24289f622b448b3e181aebd
#
_cell.length_a   1.000
_cell.length_b   1.000
_cell.length_c   1.000
_cell.angle_alpha   90.00
_cell.angle_beta   90.00
_cell.angle_gamma   90.00
#
_symmetry.space_group_name_H-M   'P 1'
#
loop_
_entity.id
_entity.type
_entity.pdbx_description
1 polymer ?
#
loop_
_entity_poly.entity_id
_entity_poly.type
_entity_poly.pdbx_seq_one_letter_code
_entity_poly.pdbx_strand_id
1 'polypeptide(L)'
;MKKRFIMVTALLVASASAEAATVQEAFDAATAAYDGERWADAAAAFDALEARLAPHGRSAAIVRVRKGIALAHLGRPDEAALSLTKGLADLPAADATLAIDHYDGKMALGRADEATFQPLAAIAAFEQAEPLAPDALSRLEALSSAARVETYTDPAKALVAIDEALSLAQGKISDKKLEAQLHTIRGRALLNGSQFAAARKELDRAVDLLGGLTLKVGVTDLAARSDLAIAALLAGDNAAAKKYLAYAASGTLEDGFARGANMDPPDCGAATGLRPDDVAVIEFGIGADGTVAYAAPVYASRPGPAVVEFARAAAGWSWAPDRLAKIPSLFRAMTRIEMRCSEAPTRPTMQNSLDAEVRSWFAAQHLTLAAQSGVAATDLAAARRDLTARRAGAASAIALAPFLFEIATNRAAPDAERRAAAGEWSLATLQANPPPMIRAAAGLAASGAVATSSWRKGSGPSVTALKLLDDPAIADDTRTLNTLRIRFADQYLERRAYALAMPLIEAVIADSRLASADQLRSAALVRRSAIDLAGGNLPAARAAFEQSGLSEAQCALTDAQPAVTRHAGGTQDYPVEAIQWHISGWAMTEFDINADGTTSGVRATIAYPPFVFGQPTVKIFQRTKYTQTYRPAGGSGCSGFKASQGFRVL
;
A
#
# COMPACT_ATOMS: atom_id res chain seq x y z
N MET A 1 -57.60 -39.43 -53.42
CA MET A 1 -57.09 -38.08 -53.80
C MET A 1 -57.30 -37.12 -52.62
N LYS A 2 -56.22 -36.88 -51.82
CA LYS A 2 -56.26 -35.92 -50.71
C LYS A 2 -55.24 -34.82 -51.05
N LYS A 3 -55.78 -33.62 -51.37
CA LYS A 3 -54.97 -32.39 -51.56
C LYS A 3 -54.51 -31.87 -50.18
N ARG A 4 -53.18 -31.80 -50.01
CA ARG A 4 -52.56 -31.06 -48.85
C ARG A 4 -52.41 -29.59 -49.22
N PHE A 5 -53.06 -28.75 -48.48
CA PHE A 5 -52.79 -27.31 -48.45
C PHE A 5 -51.55 -27.01 -47.59
N ILE A 6 -50.52 -26.42 -48.16
CA ILE A 6 -49.35 -25.88 -47.44
C ILE A 6 -49.65 -24.42 -47.18
N MET A 7 -49.87 -24.09 -45.91
CA MET A 7 -50.01 -22.72 -45.42
C MET A 7 -48.64 -22.16 -45.11
N VAL A 8 -48.12 -21.25 -45.95
CA VAL A 8 -46.88 -20.51 -45.75
C VAL A 8 -47.23 -19.32 -44.84
N THR A 9 -46.82 -19.40 -43.57
CA THR A 9 -46.91 -18.27 -42.62
C THR A 9 -45.67 -17.40 -42.81
N ALA A 10 -45.85 -16.23 -43.45
CA ALA A 10 -44.83 -15.19 -43.53
C ALA A 10 -44.65 -14.54 -42.14
N LEU A 11 -43.53 -14.81 -41.46
CA LEU A 11 -43.12 -14.02 -40.28
C LEU A 11 -42.63 -12.65 -40.78
N LEU A 12 -43.41 -11.63 -40.57
CA LEU A 12 -42.98 -10.24 -40.62
C LEU A 12 -42.12 -9.98 -39.40
N VAL A 13 -40.81 -9.99 -39.56
CA VAL A 13 -39.87 -9.41 -38.57
C VAL A 13 -39.95 -7.92 -38.70
N ALA A 14 -40.72 -7.28 -37.81
CA ALA A 14 -40.68 -5.86 -37.62
C ALA A 14 -39.34 -5.53 -36.95
N SER A 15 -38.34 -5.12 -37.72
CA SER A 15 -37.16 -4.43 -37.23
C SER A 15 -37.63 -3.04 -36.71
N ALA A 16 -37.90 -2.97 -35.43
CA ALA A 16 -37.96 -1.67 -34.74
C ALA A 16 -36.56 -1.06 -34.81
N SER A 17 -36.33 -0.19 -35.76
CA SER A 17 -35.19 0.77 -35.69
C SER A 17 -35.41 1.58 -34.43
N ALA A 18 -34.63 1.28 -33.37
CA ALA A 18 -34.56 2.17 -32.21
C ALA A 18 -34.04 3.51 -32.74
N GLU A 19 -34.93 4.49 -32.85
CA GLU A 19 -34.55 5.86 -33.16
C GLU A 19 -33.54 6.30 -32.09
N ALA A 20 -32.36 6.73 -32.48
CA ALA A 20 -31.34 7.18 -31.54
C ALA A 20 -31.88 8.39 -30.79
N ALA A 21 -32.01 8.31 -29.46
CA ALA A 21 -32.48 9.39 -28.61
C ALA A 21 -31.79 10.71 -28.98
N THR A 22 -32.54 11.81 -28.99
CA THR A 22 -31.96 13.14 -29.22
C THR A 22 -30.96 13.49 -28.13
N VAL A 23 -30.08 14.46 -28.37
CA VAL A 23 -29.13 14.95 -27.36
C VAL A 23 -29.86 15.42 -26.11
N GLN A 24 -31.01 16.06 -26.24
CA GLN A 24 -31.81 16.53 -25.11
C GLN A 24 -32.41 15.37 -24.32
N GLU A 25 -33.01 14.40 -24.96
CA GLU A 25 -33.56 13.22 -24.26
C GLU A 25 -32.45 12.42 -23.55
N ALA A 26 -31.27 12.31 -24.13
CA ALA A 26 -30.12 11.67 -23.48
C ALA A 26 -29.64 12.48 -22.27
N PHE A 27 -29.64 13.82 -22.35
CA PHE A 27 -29.32 14.68 -21.22
C PHE A 27 -30.33 14.58 -20.08
N ASP A 28 -31.64 14.60 -20.40
CA ASP A 28 -32.70 14.48 -19.41
C ASP A 28 -32.64 13.12 -18.71
N ALA A 29 -32.38 12.04 -19.45
CA ALA A 29 -32.23 10.71 -18.87
C ALA A 29 -31.00 10.61 -17.95
N ALA A 30 -29.84 11.18 -18.35
CA ALA A 30 -28.64 11.24 -17.55
C ALA A 30 -28.84 12.06 -16.26
N THR A 31 -29.54 13.21 -16.38
CA THR A 31 -29.88 14.05 -15.23
C THR A 31 -30.85 13.35 -14.29
N ALA A 32 -31.86 12.65 -14.79
CA ALA A 32 -32.76 11.85 -13.94
C ALA A 32 -32.04 10.69 -13.22
N ALA A 33 -30.99 10.13 -13.80
CA ALA A 33 -30.15 9.16 -13.10
C ALA A 33 -29.31 9.83 -12.01
N TYR A 34 -28.74 11.00 -12.30
CA TYR A 34 -27.96 11.81 -11.36
C TYR A 34 -28.79 12.29 -10.17
N ASP A 35 -29.96 12.89 -10.41
CA ASP A 35 -30.87 13.35 -9.36
C ASP A 35 -31.43 12.21 -8.51
N GLY A 36 -31.50 11.01 -9.09
CA GLY A 36 -31.87 9.77 -8.38
C GLY A 36 -30.71 9.07 -7.71
N GLU A 37 -29.52 9.69 -7.63
CA GLU A 37 -28.30 9.14 -7.02
C GLU A 37 -27.85 7.79 -7.62
N ARG A 38 -28.32 7.46 -8.82
CA ARG A 38 -27.86 6.27 -9.56
C ARG A 38 -26.53 6.58 -10.25
N TRP A 39 -25.48 6.74 -9.45
CA TRP A 39 -24.19 7.28 -9.88
C TRP A 39 -23.53 6.50 -11.04
N ALA A 40 -23.65 5.17 -11.05
CA ALA A 40 -23.10 4.34 -12.13
C ALA A 40 -23.82 4.59 -13.46
N ASP A 41 -25.16 4.65 -13.43
CA ASP A 41 -25.96 4.92 -14.61
C ASP A 41 -25.73 6.35 -15.10
N ALA A 42 -25.66 7.32 -14.18
CA ALA A 42 -25.40 8.73 -14.48
C ALA A 42 -24.03 8.90 -15.14
N ALA A 43 -22.97 8.33 -14.57
CA ALA A 43 -21.62 8.43 -15.13
C ALA A 43 -21.53 7.83 -16.54
N ALA A 44 -22.14 6.65 -16.76
CA ALA A 44 -22.18 6.00 -18.08
C ALA A 44 -22.99 6.80 -19.10
N ALA A 45 -24.15 7.35 -18.69
CA ALA A 45 -25.00 8.15 -19.57
C ALA A 45 -24.34 9.48 -19.96
N PHE A 46 -23.70 10.17 -18.99
CA PHE A 46 -22.95 11.39 -19.28
C PHE A 46 -21.72 11.11 -20.15
N ASP A 47 -21.03 9.99 -19.99
CA ASP A 47 -19.91 9.60 -20.83
C ASP A 47 -20.33 9.39 -22.30
N ALA A 48 -21.42 8.65 -22.51
CA ALA A 48 -22.00 8.45 -23.84
C ALA A 48 -22.51 9.76 -24.47
N LEU A 49 -23.02 10.69 -23.64
CA LEU A 49 -23.48 11.99 -24.09
C LEU A 49 -22.33 12.92 -24.45
N GLU A 50 -21.26 12.95 -23.66
CA GLU A 50 -20.06 13.74 -23.92
C GLU A 50 -19.47 13.45 -25.29
N ALA A 51 -19.44 12.18 -25.72
CA ALA A 51 -18.96 11.77 -27.03
C ALA A 51 -19.78 12.32 -28.20
N ARG A 52 -21.00 12.80 -27.96
CA ARG A 52 -21.93 13.37 -28.97
C ARG A 52 -21.93 14.90 -29.00
N LEU A 53 -21.27 15.54 -28.04
CA LEU A 53 -21.23 17.00 -27.92
C LEU A 53 -19.98 17.60 -28.55
N ALA A 54 -20.04 18.87 -28.92
CA ALA A 54 -18.85 19.63 -29.26
C ALA A 54 -17.89 19.66 -28.05
N PRO A 55 -16.56 19.58 -28.27
CA PRO A 55 -15.60 19.43 -27.17
C PRO A 55 -15.53 20.61 -26.21
N HIS A 56 -16.04 21.78 -26.62
CA HIS A 56 -16.12 22.98 -25.79
C HIS A 56 -17.54 23.56 -25.81
N GLY A 57 -17.87 24.32 -24.77
CA GLY A 57 -19.14 25.04 -24.65
C GLY A 57 -19.96 24.58 -23.45
N ARG A 58 -21.02 25.31 -23.16
CA ARG A 58 -21.88 25.20 -21.97
C ARG A 58 -22.38 23.76 -21.72
N SER A 59 -22.91 23.09 -22.75
CA SER A 59 -23.46 21.73 -22.59
C SER A 59 -22.39 20.70 -22.25
N ALA A 60 -21.23 20.74 -22.90
CA ALA A 60 -20.12 19.85 -22.60
C ALA A 60 -19.55 20.11 -21.20
N ALA A 61 -19.49 21.36 -20.76
CA ALA A 61 -19.04 21.75 -19.43
C ALA A 61 -19.94 21.17 -18.33
N ILE A 62 -21.27 21.35 -18.46
CA ILE A 62 -22.27 20.80 -17.51
C ILE A 62 -22.15 19.26 -17.44
N VAL A 63 -22.10 18.60 -18.59
CA VAL A 63 -21.99 17.13 -18.67
C VAL A 63 -20.73 16.64 -17.96
N ARG A 64 -19.57 17.29 -18.19
CA ARG A 64 -18.31 16.94 -17.52
C ARG A 64 -18.35 17.16 -16.01
N VAL A 65 -18.92 18.28 -15.55
CA VAL A 65 -19.06 18.55 -14.11
C VAL A 65 -19.92 17.47 -13.45
N ARG A 66 -21.12 17.20 -13.97
CA ARG A 66 -22.03 16.20 -13.38
C ARG A 66 -21.48 14.77 -13.51
N LYS A 67 -20.83 14.42 -14.63
CA LYS A 67 -20.08 13.17 -14.77
C LYS A 67 -19.00 13.04 -13.71
N GLY A 68 -18.21 14.09 -13.49
CA GLY A 68 -17.14 14.10 -12.50
C GLY A 68 -17.65 13.95 -11.08
N ILE A 69 -18.78 14.60 -10.73
CA ILE A 69 -19.44 14.41 -9.43
C ILE A 69 -19.89 12.94 -9.27
N ALA A 70 -20.52 12.36 -10.29
CA ALA A 70 -20.95 10.95 -10.25
C ALA A 70 -19.76 10.00 -10.10
N LEU A 71 -18.63 10.26 -10.78
CA LEU A 71 -17.39 9.48 -10.65
C LEU A 71 -16.78 9.58 -9.25
N ALA A 72 -16.83 10.76 -8.61
CA ALA A 72 -16.39 10.94 -7.23
C ALA A 72 -17.21 10.08 -6.25
N HIS A 73 -18.53 10.04 -6.40
CA HIS A 73 -19.42 9.16 -5.62
C HIS A 73 -19.16 7.67 -5.86
N LEU A 74 -18.65 7.30 -7.03
CA LEU A 74 -18.26 5.92 -7.36
C LEU A 74 -16.89 5.52 -6.83
N GLY A 75 -16.17 6.42 -6.13
CA GLY A 75 -14.81 6.16 -5.66
C GLY A 75 -13.78 6.08 -6.80
N ARG A 76 -13.98 6.83 -7.89
CA ARG A 76 -13.07 6.96 -9.05
C ARG A 76 -12.43 8.36 -9.09
N PRO A 77 -11.60 8.71 -8.07
CA PRO A 77 -11.18 10.09 -7.86
C PRO A 77 -10.30 10.66 -8.98
N ASP A 78 -9.41 9.85 -9.60
CA ASP A 78 -8.56 10.31 -10.69
C ASP A 78 -9.38 10.74 -11.91
N GLU A 79 -10.39 9.94 -12.27
CA GLU A 79 -11.28 10.23 -13.39
C GLU A 79 -12.23 11.40 -13.05
N ALA A 80 -12.66 11.48 -11.80
CA ALA A 80 -13.46 12.59 -11.30
C ALA A 80 -12.68 13.90 -11.40
N ALA A 81 -11.46 13.97 -10.88
CA ALA A 81 -10.61 15.17 -10.94
C ALA A 81 -10.37 15.64 -12.38
N LEU A 82 -10.06 14.69 -13.30
CA LEU A 82 -9.88 15.01 -14.70
C LEU A 82 -11.13 15.62 -15.36
N SER A 83 -12.30 15.00 -15.11
CA SER A 83 -13.57 15.44 -15.67
C SER A 83 -14.00 16.79 -15.10
N LEU A 84 -13.89 16.96 -13.76
CA LEU A 84 -14.23 18.21 -13.07
C LEU A 84 -13.33 19.37 -13.47
N THR A 85 -12.01 19.16 -13.54
CA THR A 85 -11.07 20.21 -13.94
C THR A 85 -11.41 20.75 -15.34
N LYS A 86 -11.66 19.86 -16.32
CA LYS A 86 -12.07 20.25 -17.66
C LYS A 86 -13.45 20.93 -17.69
N GLY A 87 -14.40 20.34 -16.97
CA GLY A 87 -15.76 20.86 -16.93
C GLY A 87 -15.84 22.24 -16.28
N LEU A 88 -15.23 22.45 -15.13
CA LEU A 88 -15.23 23.72 -14.40
C LEU A 88 -14.49 24.83 -15.14
N ALA A 89 -13.43 24.50 -15.93
CA ALA A 89 -12.73 25.48 -16.74
C ALA A 89 -13.61 26.05 -17.87
N ASP A 90 -14.48 25.24 -18.46
CA ASP A 90 -15.37 25.61 -19.54
C ASP A 90 -16.76 26.08 -19.07
N LEU A 91 -17.08 25.94 -17.76
CA LEU A 91 -18.40 26.27 -17.20
C LEU A 91 -18.55 27.81 -17.10
N PRO A 92 -19.61 28.41 -17.70
CA PRO A 92 -19.77 29.85 -17.70
C PRO A 92 -19.97 30.44 -16.29
N ALA A 93 -18.99 31.21 -15.80
CA ALA A 93 -19.01 31.78 -14.44
C ALA A 93 -20.14 32.80 -14.21
N ALA A 94 -20.60 33.48 -15.27
CA ALA A 94 -21.65 34.50 -15.19
C ALA A 94 -23.08 33.92 -15.24
N ASP A 95 -23.25 32.62 -15.47
CA ASP A 95 -24.55 31.97 -15.57
C ASP A 95 -25.07 31.58 -14.18
N ALA A 96 -25.92 32.42 -13.61
CA ALA A 96 -26.53 32.19 -12.28
C ALA A 96 -27.31 30.86 -12.18
N THR A 97 -27.77 30.29 -13.30
CA THR A 97 -28.45 28.99 -13.32
C THR A 97 -27.51 27.82 -13.04
N LEU A 98 -26.21 28.04 -13.11
CA LEU A 98 -25.15 27.05 -12.88
C LEU A 98 -24.44 27.24 -11.52
N ALA A 99 -24.96 28.12 -10.66
CA ALA A 99 -24.32 28.38 -9.35
C ALA A 99 -24.14 27.10 -8.51
N ILE A 100 -25.12 26.20 -8.52
CA ILE A 100 -25.07 24.93 -7.83
C ILE A 100 -24.04 23.99 -8.50
N ASP A 101 -24.03 23.90 -9.83
CA ASP A 101 -23.03 23.09 -10.56
C ASP A 101 -21.58 23.58 -10.28
N HIS A 102 -21.39 24.90 -10.10
CA HIS A 102 -20.08 25.45 -9.71
C HIS A 102 -19.70 25.05 -8.27
N TYR A 103 -20.61 25.22 -7.31
CA TYR A 103 -20.36 24.85 -5.90
C TYR A 103 -20.09 23.36 -5.78
N ASP A 104 -21.03 22.52 -6.23
CA ASP A 104 -20.94 21.05 -6.12
C ASP A 104 -19.72 20.51 -6.88
N GLY A 105 -19.46 21.08 -8.06
CA GLY A 105 -18.29 20.72 -8.84
C GLY A 105 -16.96 21.03 -8.14
N LYS A 106 -16.85 22.20 -7.48
CA LYS A 106 -15.66 22.57 -6.69
C LYS A 106 -15.52 21.69 -5.45
N MET A 107 -16.60 21.41 -4.73
CA MET A 107 -16.60 20.52 -3.58
C MET A 107 -16.20 19.08 -3.97
N ALA A 108 -16.72 18.59 -5.10
CA ALA A 108 -16.35 17.27 -5.62
C ALA A 108 -14.90 17.21 -6.09
N LEU A 109 -14.40 18.29 -6.73
CA LEU A 109 -12.98 18.39 -7.12
C LEU A 109 -12.09 18.35 -5.89
N GLY A 110 -12.39 19.13 -4.85
CA GLY A 110 -11.61 19.12 -3.61
C GLY A 110 -11.56 17.74 -2.96
N ARG A 111 -12.68 17.00 -2.94
CA ARG A 111 -12.70 15.62 -2.44
C ARG A 111 -11.90 14.66 -3.32
N ALA A 112 -11.93 14.81 -4.64
CA ALA A 112 -11.16 13.99 -5.57
C ALA A 112 -9.66 14.26 -5.43
N ASP A 113 -9.26 15.53 -5.32
CA ASP A 113 -7.86 15.93 -5.12
C ASP A 113 -7.32 15.43 -3.77
N GLU A 114 -8.13 15.48 -2.71
CA GLU A 114 -7.76 14.89 -1.41
C GLU A 114 -7.56 13.38 -1.52
N ALA A 115 -8.48 12.67 -2.18
CA ALA A 115 -8.41 11.22 -2.36
C ALA A 115 -7.21 10.79 -3.24
N THR A 116 -6.72 11.69 -4.12
CA THR A 116 -5.51 11.48 -4.94
C THR A 116 -4.24 12.05 -4.33
N PHE A 117 -4.29 12.43 -3.04
CA PHE A 117 -3.16 12.97 -2.29
C PHE A 117 -2.59 14.27 -2.87
N GLN A 118 -3.47 15.18 -3.29
CA GLN A 118 -3.15 16.52 -3.77
C GLN A 118 -3.69 17.59 -2.79
N PRO A 119 -3.12 17.71 -1.55
CA PRO A 119 -3.74 18.49 -0.49
C PRO A 119 -3.87 19.97 -0.82
N LEU A 120 -2.89 20.56 -1.50
CA LEU A 120 -2.96 21.99 -1.85
C LEU A 120 -4.02 22.27 -2.91
N ALA A 121 -4.23 21.37 -3.86
CA ALA A 121 -5.29 21.47 -4.85
C ALA A 121 -6.67 21.30 -4.20
N ALA A 122 -6.79 20.32 -3.27
CA ALA A 122 -8.02 20.11 -2.51
C ALA A 122 -8.41 21.35 -1.69
N ILE A 123 -7.47 21.93 -0.94
CA ILE A 123 -7.70 23.18 -0.19
C ILE A 123 -8.17 24.29 -1.13
N ALA A 124 -7.47 24.53 -2.24
CA ALA A 124 -7.81 25.56 -3.19
C ALA A 124 -9.23 25.36 -3.80
N ALA A 125 -9.65 24.13 -4.05
CA ALA A 125 -10.97 23.82 -4.55
C ALA A 125 -12.05 24.12 -3.51
N PHE A 126 -11.86 23.72 -2.23
CA PHE A 126 -12.78 24.02 -1.13
C PHE A 126 -12.88 25.52 -0.84
N GLU A 127 -11.76 26.26 -0.82
CA GLU A 127 -11.74 27.71 -0.64
C GLU A 127 -12.47 28.44 -1.80
N GLN A 128 -12.37 27.93 -3.02
CA GLN A 128 -13.11 28.46 -4.17
C GLN A 128 -14.60 28.12 -4.13
N ALA A 129 -14.99 27.03 -3.45
CA ALA A 129 -16.40 26.66 -3.25
C ALA A 129 -17.06 27.54 -2.17
N GLU A 130 -16.34 27.96 -1.13
CA GLU A 130 -16.89 28.70 0.03
C GLU A 130 -17.73 29.94 -0.38
N PRO A 131 -17.25 30.88 -1.22
CA PRO A 131 -18.05 32.04 -1.63
C PRO A 131 -19.20 31.70 -2.59
N LEU A 132 -19.25 30.49 -3.14
CA LEU A 132 -20.33 30.01 -4.02
C LEU A 132 -21.40 29.25 -3.26
N ALA A 133 -21.24 29.06 -1.97
CA ALA A 133 -22.15 28.27 -1.13
C ALA A 133 -23.57 28.85 -1.16
N PRO A 134 -24.62 28.06 -1.48
CA PRO A 134 -25.99 28.54 -1.59
C PRO A 134 -26.62 28.94 -0.24
N ASP A 135 -26.09 28.36 0.85
CA ASP A 135 -26.60 28.60 2.21
C ASP A 135 -25.50 28.46 3.27
N ALA A 136 -25.86 28.73 4.52
CA ALA A 136 -24.89 28.69 5.63
C ALA A 136 -24.37 27.27 5.94
N LEU A 137 -25.15 26.22 5.66
CA LEU A 137 -24.72 24.84 5.88
C LEU A 137 -23.69 24.42 4.81
N SER A 138 -23.94 24.75 3.58
CA SER A 138 -22.99 24.54 2.46
C SER A 138 -21.69 25.33 2.69
N ARG A 139 -21.78 26.57 3.20
CA ARG A 139 -20.61 27.36 3.56
C ARG A 139 -19.80 26.70 4.69
N LEU A 140 -20.48 26.20 5.71
CA LEU A 140 -19.86 25.45 6.80
C LEU A 140 -19.17 24.18 6.29
N GLU A 141 -19.79 23.47 5.34
CA GLU A 141 -19.19 22.28 4.72
C GLU A 141 -17.89 22.61 3.96
N ALA A 142 -17.88 23.69 3.18
CA ALA A 142 -16.69 24.13 2.46
C ALA A 142 -15.54 24.50 3.42
N LEU A 143 -15.84 25.34 4.44
CA LEU A 143 -14.86 25.74 5.47
C LEU A 143 -14.30 24.54 6.25
N SER A 144 -15.18 23.65 6.70
CA SER A 144 -14.74 22.47 7.46
C SER A 144 -13.98 21.47 6.60
N SER A 145 -14.29 21.36 5.32
CA SER A 145 -13.54 20.53 4.37
C SER A 145 -12.14 21.06 4.11
N ALA A 146 -11.99 22.37 3.91
CA ALA A 146 -10.68 23.02 3.80
C ALA A 146 -9.88 22.85 5.10
N ALA A 147 -10.48 23.21 6.26
CA ALA A 147 -9.86 23.09 7.56
C ALA A 147 -9.37 21.68 7.86
N ARG A 148 -10.12 20.65 7.47
CA ARG A 148 -9.74 19.24 7.67
C ARG A 148 -8.43 18.89 6.99
N VAL A 149 -8.20 19.31 5.75
CA VAL A 149 -6.96 19.10 5.01
C VAL A 149 -5.84 20.01 5.57
N GLU A 150 -6.17 21.22 5.95
CA GLU A 150 -5.23 22.15 6.57
C GLU A 150 -4.73 21.70 7.93
N THR A 151 -5.47 20.84 8.67
CA THR A 151 -5.01 20.35 9.99
C THR A 151 -3.58 19.81 9.95
N TYR A 152 -3.18 19.12 8.88
CA TYR A 152 -1.86 18.51 8.73
C TYR A 152 -0.96 19.24 7.73
N THR A 153 -1.46 20.22 6.97
CA THR A 153 -0.63 21.02 6.05
C THR A 153 -0.28 22.39 6.60
N ASP A 154 -1.26 23.12 7.16
CA ASP A 154 -1.12 24.43 7.81
C ASP A 154 -2.09 24.54 9.00
N PRO A 155 -1.71 24.07 10.19
CA PRO A 155 -2.60 24.06 11.36
C PRO A 155 -3.08 25.44 11.80
N ALA A 156 -2.31 26.49 11.52
CA ALA A 156 -2.70 27.87 11.89
C ALA A 156 -3.86 28.35 11.02
N LYS A 157 -3.82 28.05 9.71
CA LYS A 157 -4.89 28.36 8.78
C LYS A 157 -6.13 27.52 9.07
N ALA A 158 -5.95 26.23 9.37
CA ALA A 158 -7.03 25.35 9.81
C ALA A 158 -7.82 25.91 11.01
N LEU A 159 -7.12 26.49 12.00
CA LEU A 159 -7.77 27.10 13.16
C LEU A 159 -8.66 28.27 12.78
N VAL A 160 -8.23 29.11 11.85
CA VAL A 160 -9.03 30.26 11.36
C VAL A 160 -10.32 29.77 10.69
N ALA A 161 -10.19 28.82 9.75
CA ALA A 161 -11.35 28.30 9.00
C ALA A 161 -12.34 27.54 9.91
N ILE A 162 -11.83 26.72 10.85
CA ILE A 162 -12.71 25.95 11.74
C ILE A 162 -13.36 26.82 12.82
N ASP A 163 -12.72 27.88 13.29
CA ASP A 163 -13.31 28.82 14.24
C ASP A 163 -14.46 29.59 13.56
N GLU A 164 -14.32 29.95 12.28
CA GLU A 164 -15.41 30.53 11.49
C GLU A 164 -16.56 29.51 11.31
N ALA A 165 -16.28 28.26 10.96
CA ALA A 165 -17.29 27.21 10.82
C ALA A 165 -18.04 26.97 12.14
N LEU A 166 -17.36 26.95 13.29
CA LEU A 166 -17.98 26.84 14.61
C LEU A 166 -18.86 28.05 14.93
N SER A 167 -18.44 29.25 14.55
CA SER A 167 -19.25 30.47 14.70
C SER A 167 -20.53 30.43 13.86
N LEU A 168 -20.47 29.94 12.63
CA LEU A 168 -21.64 29.74 11.76
C LEU A 168 -22.59 28.69 12.31
N ALA A 169 -22.07 27.65 12.94
CA ALA A 169 -22.83 26.56 13.55
C ALA A 169 -23.57 27.00 14.82
N GLN A 170 -23.04 27.98 15.54
CA GLN A 170 -23.51 28.39 16.88
C GLN A 170 -24.99 28.83 16.85
N GLY A 171 -25.83 28.15 17.63
CA GLY A 171 -27.25 28.42 17.75
C GLY A 171 -28.10 28.08 16.51
N LYS A 172 -27.50 27.57 15.44
CA LYS A 172 -28.20 27.21 14.19
C LYS A 172 -28.24 25.71 13.92
N ILE A 173 -27.33 24.95 14.53
CA ILE A 173 -27.21 23.51 14.34
C ILE A 173 -27.52 22.80 15.65
N SER A 174 -28.49 21.89 15.64
CA SER A 174 -28.86 21.04 16.77
C SER A 174 -28.19 19.64 16.69
N ASP A 175 -27.49 19.35 15.61
CA ASP A 175 -26.83 18.06 15.41
C ASP A 175 -25.50 17.98 16.19
N LYS A 176 -25.55 17.27 17.32
CA LYS A 176 -24.37 17.03 18.18
C LYS A 176 -23.24 16.29 17.46
N LYS A 177 -23.54 15.48 16.44
CA LYS A 177 -22.49 14.78 15.70
C LYS A 177 -21.71 15.73 14.82
N LEU A 178 -22.39 16.65 14.14
CA LEU A 178 -21.75 17.70 13.36
C LEU A 178 -20.92 18.62 14.27
N GLU A 179 -21.45 19.04 15.41
CA GLU A 179 -20.69 19.82 16.40
C GLU A 179 -19.43 19.07 16.87
N ALA A 180 -19.55 17.77 17.17
CA ALA A 180 -18.41 16.93 17.56
C ALA A 180 -17.36 16.82 16.45
N GLN A 181 -17.78 16.74 15.18
CA GLN A 181 -16.85 16.72 14.05
C GLN A 181 -16.05 18.03 13.94
N LEU A 182 -16.72 19.19 14.09
CA LEU A 182 -16.03 20.50 14.08
C LEU A 182 -15.02 20.60 15.23
N HIS A 183 -15.39 20.18 16.45
CA HIS A 183 -14.47 20.13 17.58
C HIS A 183 -13.32 19.14 17.36
N THR A 184 -13.56 18.02 16.67
CA THR A 184 -12.50 17.08 16.29
C THR A 184 -11.51 17.70 15.31
N ILE A 185 -11.98 18.42 14.29
CA ILE A 185 -11.11 19.13 13.33
C ILE A 185 -10.28 20.20 14.06
N ARG A 186 -10.92 20.99 14.92
CA ARG A 186 -10.24 21.99 15.76
C ARG A 186 -9.18 21.34 16.66
N GLY A 187 -9.52 20.24 17.31
CA GLY A 187 -8.61 19.46 18.13
C GLY A 187 -7.41 18.93 17.35
N ARG A 188 -7.61 18.44 16.14
CA ARG A 188 -6.52 18.00 15.22
C ARG A 188 -5.64 19.18 14.78
N ALA A 189 -6.21 20.34 14.49
CA ALA A 189 -5.43 21.54 14.17
C ALA A 189 -4.53 21.95 15.34
N LEU A 190 -5.06 21.99 16.58
CA LEU A 190 -4.29 22.25 17.79
C LEU A 190 -3.21 21.18 18.03
N LEU A 191 -3.53 19.91 17.78
CA LEU A 191 -2.61 18.78 17.92
C LEU A 191 -1.40 18.91 16.98
N ASN A 192 -1.65 19.18 15.71
CA ASN A 192 -0.63 19.40 14.70
C ASN A 192 0.13 20.72 14.91
N GLY A 193 -0.49 21.72 15.53
CA GLY A 193 0.13 22.95 15.99
C GLY A 193 0.91 22.79 17.31
N SER A 194 1.15 21.56 17.80
CA SER A 194 1.85 21.24 19.05
C SER A 194 1.22 21.84 20.33
N GLN A 195 -0.05 22.23 20.27
CA GLN A 195 -0.82 22.74 21.40
C GLN A 195 -1.58 21.60 22.11
N PHE A 196 -0.85 20.60 22.59
CA PHE A 196 -1.41 19.31 23.04
C PHE A 196 -2.43 19.42 24.16
N ALA A 197 -2.22 20.34 25.13
CA ALA A 197 -3.16 20.55 26.24
C ALA A 197 -4.48 21.18 25.76
N ALA A 198 -4.44 22.10 24.80
CA ALA A 198 -5.62 22.70 24.19
C ALA A 198 -6.33 21.68 23.27
N ALA A 199 -5.58 20.93 22.48
CA ALA A 199 -6.09 19.84 21.64
C ALA A 199 -6.88 18.83 22.48
N ARG A 200 -6.35 18.42 23.63
CA ARG A 200 -7.02 17.50 24.55
C ARG A 200 -8.37 18.01 25.00
N LYS A 201 -8.49 19.30 25.36
CA LYS A 201 -9.78 19.89 25.79
C LYS A 201 -10.82 19.89 24.69
N GLU A 202 -10.42 20.21 23.46
CA GLU A 202 -11.32 20.19 22.30
C GLU A 202 -11.79 18.78 21.97
N LEU A 203 -10.88 17.81 21.99
CA LEU A 203 -11.17 16.42 21.71
C LEU A 203 -12.01 15.76 22.82
N ASP A 204 -11.81 16.14 24.07
CA ASP A 204 -12.64 15.71 25.20
C ASP A 204 -14.07 16.21 25.03
N ARG A 205 -14.25 17.48 24.62
CA ARG A 205 -15.57 18.02 24.27
C ARG A 205 -16.22 17.26 23.12
N ALA A 206 -15.47 16.91 22.07
CA ALA A 206 -15.99 16.10 20.97
C ALA A 206 -16.48 14.71 21.45
N VAL A 207 -15.71 14.06 22.32
CA VAL A 207 -16.09 12.76 22.92
C VAL A 207 -17.33 12.90 23.78
N ASP A 208 -17.47 13.97 24.57
CA ASP A 208 -18.66 14.21 25.40
C ASP A 208 -19.92 14.43 24.56
N LEU A 209 -19.82 15.19 23.46
CA LEU A 209 -20.91 15.41 22.51
C LEU A 209 -21.40 14.10 21.86
N LEU A 210 -20.49 13.14 21.67
CA LEU A 210 -20.78 11.80 21.15
C LEU A 210 -21.32 10.83 22.24
N GLY A 211 -21.48 11.27 23.49
CA GLY A 211 -22.01 10.44 24.59
C GLY A 211 -20.95 9.88 25.53
N GLY A 212 -19.73 10.39 25.49
CA GLY A 212 -18.63 10.08 26.40
C GLY A 212 -17.99 8.70 26.18
N LEU A 213 -17.33 8.19 27.22
CA LEU A 213 -16.65 6.89 27.18
C LEU A 213 -17.62 5.75 27.53
N THR A 214 -18.19 5.11 26.53
CA THR A 214 -19.12 3.98 26.67
C THR A 214 -18.56 2.72 26.02
N LEU A 215 -19.14 1.54 26.34
CA LEU A 215 -18.77 0.28 25.71
C LEU A 215 -19.34 0.13 24.30
N LYS A 216 -20.34 0.94 23.92
CA LYS A 216 -20.81 1.03 22.54
C LYS A 216 -19.88 1.94 21.75
N VAL A 217 -19.32 1.43 20.69
CA VAL A 217 -18.32 2.14 19.87
C VAL A 217 -18.74 2.10 18.41
N GLY A 218 -18.99 3.28 17.83
CA GLY A 218 -19.10 3.48 16.38
C GLY A 218 -17.77 3.99 15.82
N VAL A 219 -17.68 4.11 14.50
CA VAL A 219 -16.47 4.61 13.84
C VAL A 219 -16.12 6.04 14.27
N THR A 220 -17.15 6.93 14.37
CA THR A 220 -16.97 8.31 14.81
C THR A 220 -16.48 8.39 16.26
N ASP A 221 -17.04 7.56 17.16
CA ASP A 221 -16.59 7.48 18.57
C ASP A 221 -15.13 7.01 18.64
N LEU A 222 -14.79 5.98 17.84
CA LEU A 222 -13.45 5.42 17.77
C LEU A 222 -12.44 6.48 17.30
N ALA A 223 -12.80 7.28 16.28
CA ALA A 223 -11.98 8.37 15.78
C ALA A 223 -11.67 9.42 16.87
N ALA A 224 -12.72 9.97 17.50
CA ALA A 224 -12.58 11.01 18.53
C ALA A 224 -11.81 10.51 19.76
N ARG A 225 -12.08 9.28 20.24
CA ARG A 225 -11.38 8.68 21.38
C ARG A 225 -9.91 8.38 21.07
N SER A 226 -9.61 7.97 19.84
CA SER A 226 -8.22 7.73 19.40
C SER A 226 -7.45 9.04 19.27
N ASP A 227 -8.07 10.12 18.78
CA ASP A 227 -7.46 11.46 18.75
C ASP A 227 -7.15 11.96 20.16
N LEU A 228 -8.11 11.77 21.08
CA LEU A 228 -7.95 12.14 22.48
C LEU A 228 -6.82 11.34 23.15
N ALA A 229 -6.66 10.05 22.81
CA ALA A 229 -5.55 9.22 23.29
C ALA A 229 -4.19 9.75 22.77
N ILE A 230 -4.10 10.11 21.50
CA ILE A 230 -2.89 10.68 20.90
C ILE A 230 -2.54 12.02 21.58
N ALA A 231 -3.51 12.90 21.77
CA ALA A 231 -3.31 14.18 22.45
C ALA A 231 -2.82 13.99 23.90
N ALA A 232 -3.36 13.01 24.63
CA ALA A 232 -2.94 12.69 25.98
C ALA A 232 -1.50 12.11 26.01
N LEU A 233 -1.13 11.21 25.09
CA LEU A 233 0.23 10.67 24.96
C LEU A 233 1.25 11.77 24.70
N LEU A 234 0.97 12.66 23.76
CA LEU A 234 1.86 13.77 23.40
C LEU A 234 1.93 14.85 24.48
N ALA A 235 0.89 14.99 25.30
CA ALA A 235 0.89 15.83 26.50
C ALA A 235 1.62 15.18 27.69
N GLY A 236 2.09 13.94 27.59
CA GLY A 236 2.75 13.21 28.67
C GLY A 236 1.81 12.56 29.69
N ASP A 237 0.49 12.63 29.51
CA ASP A 237 -0.49 12.00 30.40
C ASP A 237 -0.77 10.55 29.97
N ASN A 238 0.19 9.69 30.26
CA ASN A 238 0.13 8.26 29.90
C ASN A 238 -1.05 7.54 30.56
N ALA A 239 -1.49 7.92 31.75
CA ALA A 239 -2.59 7.27 32.44
C ALA A 239 -3.93 7.53 31.74
N ALA A 240 -4.22 8.77 31.38
CA ALA A 240 -5.39 9.13 30.61
C ALA A 240 -5.36 8.50 29.19
N ALA A 241 -4.20 8.56 28.53
CA ALA A 241 -4.03 7.99 27.19
C ALA A 241 -4.42 6.51 27.12
N LYS A 242 -3.99 5.72 28.09
CA LYS A 242 -4.31 4.27 28.16
C LYS A 242 -5.79 4.04 28.34
N LYS A 243 -6.45 4.80 29.20
CA LYS A 243 -7.90 4.75 29.36
C LYS A 243 -8.58 5.00 28.01
N TYR A 244 -8.20 6.05 27.28
CA TYR A 244 -8.79 6.36 26.00
C TYR A 244 -8.51 5.29 24.95
N LEU A 245 -7.30 4.72 24.90
CA LEU A 245 -6.95 3.60 24.02
C LEU A 245 -7.81 2.37 24.30
N ALA A 246 -8.03 2.01 25.58
CA ALA A 246 -8.90 0.90 25.96
C ALA A 246 -10.35 1.12 25.48
N TYR A 247 -10.90 2.33 25.66
CA TYR A 247 -12.24 2.70 25.17
C TYR A 247 -12.31 2.91 23.65
N ALA A 248 -11.18 2.97 22.97
CA ALA A 248 -11.08 2.94 21.51
C ALA A 248 -10.86 1.52 20.96
N ALA A 249 -11.02 0.48 21.80
CA ALA A 249 -10.71 -0.91 21.47
C ALA A 249 -9.29 -1.11 20.89
N SER A 250 -8.38 -0.14 21.09
CA SER A 250 -7.00 -0.25 20.65
C SER A 250 -6.30 -1.39 21.37
N GLY A 251 -5.59 -2.23 20.64
CA GLY A 251 -4.87 -3.36 21.22
C GLY A 251 -5.66 -4.67 21.26
N THR A 252 -6.83 -4.75 20.66
CA THR A 252 -7.54 -6.04 20.45
C THR A 252 -7.20 -6.68 19.10
N LEU A 253 -6.41 -6.01 18.25
CA LEU A 253 -5.91 -6.58 17.00
C LEU A 253 -4.74 -7.53 17.29
N GLU A 254 -4.90 -8.79 16.91
CA GLU A 254 -3.85 -9.79 16.99
C GLU A 254 -2.70 -9.50 16.01
N ASP A 255 -1.53 -10.09 16.26
CA ASP A 255 -0.33 -10.07 15.40
C ASP A 255 -0.59 -10.38 13.92
N GLY A 256 -1.66 -11.10 13.61
CA GLY A 256 -2.04 -11.47 12.26
C GLY A 256 -2.36 -10.28 11.35
N PHE A 257 -2.73 -9.13 11.92
CA PHE A 257 -3.03 -7.92 11.17
C PHE A 257 -1.81 -7.41 10.38
N ALA A 258 -0.64 -7.34 11.03
CA ALA A 258 0.59 -6.81 10.41
C ALA A 258 1.19 -7.74 9.36
N ARG A 259 0.95 -9.05 9.47
CA ARG A 259 1.65 -10.07 8.65
C ARG A 259 1.05 -10.28 7.27
N GLY A 260 0.04 -9.54 6.87
CA GLY A 260 -0.67 -9.78 5.62
C GLY A 260 -0.31 -8.86 4.49
N ALA A 261 0.16 -7.68 4.79
CA ALA A 261 0.23 -6.60 3.83
C ALA A 261 1.66 -6.25 3.41
N ASN A 262 1.76 -5.59 2.26
CA ASN A 262 2.92 -4.80 1.90
C ASN A 262 2.93 -3.51 2.73
N MET A 263 3.07 -3.62 4.05
CA MET A 263 3.10 -2.45 4.93
C MET A 263 4.50 -1.82 4.90
N ASP A 264 4.92 -1.37 3.71
CA ASP A 264 6.16 -0.61 3.58
C ASP A 264 5.89 0.87 3.88
N PRO A 265 6.73 1.51 4.70
CA PRO A 265 6.70 2.96 4.88
C PRO A 265 7.25 3.66 3.64
N PRO A 266 6.97 4.98 3.43
CA PRO A 266 7.61 5.74 2.37
C PRO A 266 9.11 5.89 2.62
N ASP A 267 9.90 6.08 1.57
CA ASP A 267 11.32 6.39 1.71
C ASP A 267 11.53 7.82 2.23
N CYS A 268 12.56 8.02 3.07
CA CYS A 268 13.03 9.35 3.43
C CYS A 268 13.79 9.99 2.25
N GLY A 269 13.80 11.31 2.18
CA GLY A 269 14.68 12.04 1.25
C GLY A 269 13.97 13.05 0.37
N ALA A 270 14.73 13.58 -0.61
CA ALA A 270 14.27 14.70 -1.42
C ALA A 270 13.05 14.39 -2.31
N ALA A 271 12.89 13.14 -2.74
CA ALA A 271 11.77 12.73 -3.60
C ALA A 271 10.43 12.83 -2.86
N THR A 272 10.39 12.51 -1.58
CA THR A 272 9.19 12.56 -0.73
C THR A 272 9.13 13.84 0.12
N GLY A 273 10.25 14.54 0.30
CA GLY A 273 10.38 15.67 1.23
C GLY A 273 10.35 15.28 2.71
N LEU A 274 10.34 13.97 3.01
CA LEU A 274 10.30 13.43 4.37
C LEU A 274 11.70 13.34 4.99
N ARG A 275 11.78 13.57 6.29
CA ARG A 275 13.00 13.46 7.10
C ARG A 275 12.92 12.25 8.04
N PRO A 276 14.07 11.68 8.43
CA PRO A 276 14.10 10.52 9.33
C PRO A 276 13.39 10.70 10.68
N ASP A 277 13.35 11.93 11.20
CA ASP A 277 12.69 12.30 12.44
C ASP A 277 11.21 12.66 12.30
N ASP A 278 10.69 12.77 11.06
CA ASP A 278 9.27 12.98 10.82
C ASP A 278 8.45 11.79 11.32
N VAL A 279 7.39 12.09 12.05
CA VAL A 279 6.43 11.12 12.57
C VAL A 279 5.04 11.53 12.12
N ALA A 280 4.28 10.59 11.61
CA ALA A 280 2.87 10.79 11.32
C ALA A 280 2.00 9.71 11.98
N VAL A 281 0.76 10.05 12.31
CA VAL A 281 -0.29 9.08 12.57
C VAL A 281 -1.22 9.08 11.38
N ILE A 282 -1.35 7.92 10.74
CA ILE A 282 -2.19 7.72 9.56
C ILE A 282 -3.41 6.91 9.96
N GLU A 283 -4.58 7.42 9.59
CA GLU A 283 -5.84 6.71 9.65
C GLU A 283 -6.13 6.10 8.28
N PHE A 284 -6.57 4.85 8.25
CA PHE A 284 -6.98 4.19 7.03
C PHE A 284 -8.10 3.17 7.25
N GLY A 285 -8.85 2.91 6.19
CA GLY A 285 -9.87 1.86 6.14
C GLY A 285 -9.53 0.81 5.10
N ILE A 286 -9.97 -0.43 5.33
CA ILE A 286 -9.72 -1.58 4.45
C ILE A 286 -11.03 -1.97 3.78
N GLY A 287 -11.05 -1.97 2.46
CA GLY A 287 -12.18 -2.38 1.63
C GLY A 287 -12.48 -3.88 1.70
N ALA A 288 -13.62 -4.27 1.18
CA ALA A 288 -14.05 -5.67 1.13
C ALA A 288 -13.15 -6.54 0.24
N ASP A 289 -12.45 -5.93 -0.71
CA ASP A 289 -11.48 -6.57 -1.60
C ASP A 289 -10.08 -6.69 -0.99
N GLY A 290 -9.87 -6.17 0.24
CA GLY A 290 -8.59 -6.18 0.92
C GLY A 290 -7.65 -5.04 0.52
N THR A 291 -8.10 -4.06 -0.27
CA THR A 291 -7.35 -2.83 -0.55
C THR A 291 -7.60 -1.79 0.53
N VAL A 292 -6.75 -0.77 0.61
CA VAL A 292 -7.03 0.41 1.43
C VAL A 292 -8.05 1.28 0.69
N ALA A 293 -9.22 1.46 1.30
CA ALA A 293 -10.32 2.23 0.73
C ALA A 293 -10.10 3.74 0.86
N TYR A 294 -9.44 4.16 1.92
CA TYR A 294 -9.00 5.55 2.16
C TYR A 294 -7.80 5.56 3.10
N ALA A 295 -6.96 6.57 3.00
CA ALA A 295 -5.88 6.86 3.95
C ALA A 295 -5.72 8.38 4.11
N ALA A 296 -5.58 8.85 5.34
CA ALA A 296 -5.43 10.27 5.64
C ALA A 296 -4.53 10.51 6.86
N PRO A 297 -3.72 11.58 6.87
CA PRO A 297 -2.98 11.99 8.04
C PRO A 297 -3.92 12.52 9.14
N VAL A 298 -3.67 12.13 10.38
CA VAL A 298 -4.34 12.65 11.58
C VAL A 298 -3.41 13.57 12.36
N TYR A 299 -2.15 13.14 12.49
CA TYR A 299 -1.10 13.88 13.18
C TYR A 299 0.21 13.82 12.39
N ALA A 300 0.96 14.90 12.44
CA ALA A 300 2.31 15.00 11.94
C ALA A 300 3.18 15.84 12.87
N SER A 301 4.36 15.36 13.21
CA SER A 301 5.35 16.10 14.00
C SER A 301 5.86 17.35 13.28
N ARG A 302 5.81 17.34 11.94
CA ARG A 302 6.14 18.45 11.06
C ARG A 302 5.05 18.59 9.98
N PRO A 303 4.03 19.43 10.25
CA PRO A 303 2.98 19.70 9.26
C PRO A 303 3.54 20.26 7.95
N GLY A 304 2.85 19.95 6.87
CA GLY A 304 3.21 20.39 5.53
C GLY A 304 2.71 19.42 4.44
N PRO A 305 2.80 19.80 3.16
CA PRO A 305 2.24 18.97 2.08
C PRO A 305 2.92 17.60 1.93
N ALA A 306 4.18 17.45 2.38
CA ALA A 306 4.89 16.17 2.34
C ALA A 306 4.26 15.07 3.21
N VAL A 307 3.44 15.43 4.20
CA VAL A 307 2.80 14.47 5.13
C VAL A 307 1.92 13.47 4.41
N VAL A 308 1.35 13.83 3.26
CA VAL A 308 0.51 12.92 2.47
C VAL A 308 1.28 11.71 1.92
N GLU A 309 2.60 11.76 1.83
CA GLU A 309 3.41 10.63 1.39
C GLU A 309 3.29 9.42 2.32
N PHE A 310 3.05 9.66 3.62
CA PHE A 310 2.71 8.58 4.54
C PHE A 310 1.35 7.95 4.23
N ALA A 311 0.35 8.76 3.92
CA ALA A 311 -0.98 8.26 3.55
C ALA A 311 -0.96 7.58 2.16
N ARG A 312 -0.20 8.12 1.21
CA ARG A 312 0.02 7.51 -0.11
C ARG A 312 0.67 6.13 0.01
N ALA A 313 1.68 5.97 0.88
CA ALA A 313 2.30 4.68 1.15
C ALA A 313 1.28 3.70 1.75
N ALA A 314 0.46 4.14 2.72
CA ALA A 314 -0.58 3.31 3.32
C ALA A 314 -1.66 2.90 2.31
N ALA A 315 -2.02 3.75 1.35
CA ALA A 315 -2.97 3.43 0.28
C ALA A 315 -2.49 2.29 -0.64
N GLY A 316 -1.17 2.07 -0.71
CA GLY A 316 -0.58 0.95 -1.44
C GLY A 316 -0.66 -0.41 -0.73
N TRP A 317 -1.12 -0.46 0.53
CA TRP A 317 -1.18 -1.71 1.29
C TRP A 317 -2.39 -2.55 0.91
N SER A 318 -2.27 -3.87 1.16
CA SER A 318 -3.35 -4.81 0.86
C SER A 318 -3.29 -6.03 1.76
N TRP A 319 -4.43 -6.68 1.95
CA TRP A 319 -4.60 -7.89 2.74
C TRP A 319 -5.18 -9.01 1.91
N ALA A 320 -4.63 -10.22 2.07
CA ALA A 320 -5.21 -11.39 1.45
C ALA A 320 -6.60 -11.71 2.07
N PRO A 321 -7.56 -12.22 1.27
CA PRO A 321 -8.95 -12.41 1.73
C PRO A 321 -9.12 -13.27 2.98
N ASP A 322 -8.31 -14.32 3.14
CA ASP A 322 -8.31 -15.21 4.30
C ASP A 322 -7.83 -14.53 5.58
N ARG A 323 -7.03 -13.47 5.47
CA ARG A 323 -6.59 -12.62 6.57
C ARG A 323 -7.58 -11.51 6.84
N LEU A 324 -8.11 -10.89 5.79
CA LEU A 324 -9.14 -9.87 5.88
C LEU A 324 -10.36 -10.38 6.67
N ALA A 325 -10.78 -11.62 6.45
CA ALA A 325 -11.89 -12.24 7.17
C ALA A 325 -11.69 -12.32 8.69
N LYS A 326 -10.44 -12.29 9.17
CA LYS A 326 -10.08 -12.34 10.60
C LYS A 326 -10.00 -10.96 11.25
N ILE A 327 -10.03 -9.89 10.46
CA ILE A 327 -9.99 -8.52 10.98
C ILE A 327 -11.42 -8.10 11.32
N PRO A 328 -11.72 -7.71 12.58
CA PRO A 328 -13.04 -7.25 12.97
C PRO A 328 -13.49 -6.04 12.12
N SER A 329 -14.78 -5.95 11.82
CA SER A 329 -15.33 -4.92 10.92
C SER A 329 -15.01 -3.49 11.35
N LEU A 330 -14.98 -3.22 12.65
CA LEU A 330 -14.63 -1.91 13.19
C LEU A 330 -13.21 -1.48 12.81
N PHE A 331 -12.24 -2.41 12.90
CA PHE A 331 -10.85 -2.14 12.51
C PHE A 331 -10.66 -2.08 11.00
N ARG A 332 -11.49 -2.81 10.24
CA ARG A 332 -11.51 -2.64 8.78
C ARG A 332 -12.04 -1.25 8.40
N ALA A 333 -13.06 -0.77 9.11
CA ALA A 333 -13.60 0.56 8.87
C ALA A 333 -12.60 1.68 9.20
N MET A 334 -11.81 1.51 10.27
CA MET A 334 -10.83 2.52 10.68
C MET A 334 -9.72 1.90 11.54
N THR A 335 -8.50 2.10 11.12
CA THR A 335 -7.30 1.78 11.90
C THR A 335 -6.32 2.96 11.87
N ARG A 336 -5.59 3.15 12.96
CA ARG A 336 -4.55 4.18 13.08
C ARG A 336 -3.22 3.59 13.47
N ILE A 337 -2.19 4.04 12.81
CA ILE A 337 -0.82 3.63 13.04
C ILE A 337 0.11 4.83 13.13
N GLU A 338 1.17 4.71 13.91
CA GLU A 338 2.33 5.58 13.82
C GLU A 338 3.19 5.14 12.64
N MET A 339 3.68 6.10 11.87
CA MET A 339 4.57 5.84 10.74
C MET A 339 5.72 6.84 10.71
N ARG A 340 6.89 6.35 10.31
CA ARG A 340 8.09 7.13 9.97
C ARG A 340 8.58 6.68 8.60
N CYS A 341 9.27 7.55 7.88
CA CYS A 341 9.87 7.16 6.61
C CYS A 341 11.03 6.18 6.82
N SER A 342 11.34 5.37 5.82
CA SER A 342 12.44 4.43 5.80
C SER A 342 13.72 5.10 5.29
N GLU A 343 14.81 4.92 6.01
CA GLU A 343 16.17 5.24 5.54
C GLU A 343 16.86 4.03 4.90
N ALA A 344 16.22 2.85 5.02
CA ALA A 344 16.76 1.63 4.46
C ALA A 344 16.77 1.70 2.93
N PRO A 345 17.92 1.53 2.28
CA PRO A 345 17.97 1.56 0.82
C PRO A 345 17.11 0.43 0.24
N THR A 346 16.35 0.76 -0.80
CA THR A 346 15.66 -0.26 -1.59
C THR A 346 16.69 -1.17 -2.20
N ARG A 347 16.69 -2.45 -1.82
CA ARG A 347 17.61 -3.45 -2.34
C ARG A 347 16.96 -4.18 -3.51
N PRO A 348 17.55 -4.16 -4.70
CA PRO A 348 17.15 -5.06 -5.75
C PRO A 348 17.44 -6.50 -5.30
N THR A 349 16.41 -7.32 -5.16
CA THR A 349 16.56 -8.74 -4.90
C THR A 349 16.82 -9.49 -6.20
N MET A 350 17.44 -10.68 -6.11
CA MET A 350 17.56 -11.57 -7.28
C MET A 350 16.17 -11.90 -7.88
N GLN A 351 15.12 -11.96 -7.05
CA GLN A 351 13.76 -12.16 -7.51
C GLN A 351 13.25 -10.98 -8.35
N ASN A 352 13.47 -9.74 -7.89
CA ASN A 352 13.06 -8.54 -8.64
C ASN A 352 13.74 -8.47 -10.00
N SER A 353 15.04 -8.84 -10.07
CA SER A 353 15.79 -8.89 -11.32
C SER A 353 15.22 -9.96 -12.26
N LEU A 354 14.89 -11.12 -11.73
CA LEU A 354 14.29 -12.21 -12.49
C LEU A 354 12.90 -11.84 -13.02
N ASP A 355 12.08 -11.21 -12.18
CA ASP A 355 10.74 -10.74 -12.58
C ASP A 355 10.84 -9.65 -13.67
N ALA A 356 11.80 -8.76 -13.59
CA ALA A 356 12.06 -7.76 -14.62
C ALA A 356 12.48 -8.39 -15.96
N GLU A 357 13.33 -9.43 -15.93
CA GLU A 357 13.72 -10.17 -17.13
C GLU A 357 12.54 -10.90 -17.77
N VAL A 358 11.65 -11.50 -16.96
CA VAL A 358 10.42 -12.14 -17.46
C VAL A 358 9.53 -11.13 -18.17
N ARG A 359 9.30 -9.94 -17.57
CA ARG A 359 8.51 -8.88 -18.19
C ARG A 359 9.15 -8.36 -19.48
N SER A 360 10.46 -8.18 -19.49
CA SER A 360 11.21 -7.77 -20.68
C SER A 360 11.08 -8.80 -21.81
N TRP A 361 11.10 -10.08 -21.48
CA TRP A 361 10.89 -11.15 -22.45
C TRP A 361 9.46 -11.12 -23.01
N PHE A 362 8.43 -10.95 -22.19
CA PHE A 362 7.06 -10.79 -22.69
C PHE A 362 6.94 -9.60 -23.66
N ALA A 363 7.54 -8.47 -23.33
CA ALA A 363 7.55 -7.30 -24.21
C ALA A 363 8.26 -7.59 -25.55
N ALA A 364 9.39 -8.31 -25.52
CA ALA A 364 10.11 -8.73 -26.72
C ALA A 364 9.31 -9.72 -27.60
N GLN A 365 8.39 -10.47 -27.01
CA GLN A 365 7.45 -11.33 -27.71
C GLN A 365 6.19 -10.56 -28.19
N HIS A 366 6.15 -9.24 -28.05
CA HIS A 366 5.00 -8.38 -28.35
C HIS A 366 3.71 -8.78 -27.62
N LEU A 367 3.84 -9.39 -26.44
CA LEU A 367 2.70 -9.73 -25.60
C LEU A 367 2.20 -8.50 -24.84
N THR A 368 0.88 -8.38 -24.68
CA THR A 368 0.28 -7.33 -23.87
C THR A 368 0.61 -7.60 -22.40
N LEU A 369 1.26 -6.66 -21.74
CA LEU A 369 1.56 -6.74 -20.32
C LEU A 369 0.34 -6.34 -19.47
N ALA A 370 0.25 -6.87 -18.26
CA ALA A 370 -0.69 -6.39 -17.27
C ALA A 370 -0.31 -4.95 -16.84
N ALA A 371 -1.31 -4.12 -16.61
CA ALA A 371 -1.10 -2.78 -16.09
C ALA A 371 -0.53 -2.83 -14.67
N GLN A 372 0.38 -1.91 -14.36
CA GLN A 372 0.99 -1.77 -13.04
C GLN A 372 0.77 -0.36 -12.51
N SER A 373 -0.08 -0.24 -11.50
CA SER A 373 -0.33 1.01 -10.77
C SER A 373 0.62 1.20 -9.58
N GLY A 374 1.33 0.13 -9.20
CA GLY A 374 2.11 0.06 -7.95
C GLY A 374 1.26 -0.31 -6.72
N VAL A 375 -0.06 -0.42 -6.87
CA VAL A 375 -0.98 -0.89 -5.81
C VAL A 375 -1.35 -2.34 -6.08
N ALA A 376 -0.79 -3.25 -5.30
CA ALA A 376 -0.86 -4.70 -5.55
C ALA A 376 -2.29 -5.24 -5.77
N ALA A 377 -3.27 -4.75 -5.03
CA ALA A 377 -4.64 -5.22 -5.18
C ALA A 377 -5.32 -4.66 -6.44
N THR A 378 -5.03 -3.42 -6.82
CA THR A 378 -5.50 -2.82 -8.08
C THR A 378 -4.92 -3.58 -9.28
N ASP A 379 -3.62 -3.86 -9.24
CA ASP A 379 -2.92 -4.63 -10.27
C ASP A 379 -3.46 -6.05 -10.38
N LEU A 380 -3.73 -6.71 -9.24
CA LEU A 380 -4.37 -8.03 -9.19
C LEU A 380 -5.78 -8.02 -9.81
N ALA A 381 -6.59 -7.02 -9.47
CA ALA A 381 -7.94 -6.89 -10.01
C ALA A 381 -7.91 -6.66 -11.53
N ALA A 382 -6.98 -5.84 -12.02
CA ALA A 382 -6.76 -5.61 -13.44
C ALA A 382 -6.32 -6.90 -14.14
N ALA A 383 -5.31 -7.60 -13.61
CA ALA A 383 -4.82 -8.85 -14.19
C ALA A 383 -5.90 -9.94 -14.28
N ARG A 384 -6.77 -10.05 -13.26
CA ARG A 384 -7.92 -10.99 -13.26
C ARG A 384 -8.95 -10.64 -14.33
N ARG A 385 -9.33 -9.36 -14.46
CA ARG A 385 -10.28 -8.91 -15.51
C ARG A 385 -9.73 -9.21 -16.89
N ASP A 386 -8.49 -8.84 -17.15
CA ASP A 386 -7.84 -9.03 -18.44
C ASP A 386 -7.65 -10.51 -18.78
N LEU A 387 -7.24 -11.32 -17.80
CA LEU A 387 -7.16 -12.78 -17.95
C LEU A 387 -8.52 -13.38 -18.33
N THR A 388 -9.59 -12.97 -17.64
CA THR A 388 -10.96 -13.46 -17.91
C THR A 388 -11.43 -13.08 -19.31
N ALA A 389 -11.23 -11.81 -19.71
CA ALA A 389 -11.61 -11.32 -21.03
C ALA A 389 -10.86 -12.05 -22.14
N ARG A 390 -9.55 -12.30 -21.97
CA ARG A 390 -8.72 -13.00 -22.95
C ARG A 390 -9.05 -14.48 -23.04
N ARG A 391 -9.39 -15.15 -21.94
CA ARG A 391 -9.89 -16.53 -21.94
C ARG A 391 -11.21 -16.62 -22.71
N ALA A 392 -12.14 -15.68 -22.53
CA ALA A 392 -13.38 -15.61 -23.26
C ALA A 392 -13.16 -15.41 -24.78
N GLY A 393 -12.11 -14.65 -25.16
CA GLY A 393 -11.68 -14.44 -26.54
C GLY A 393 -10.83 -15.57 -27.12
N ALA A 394 -10.71 -16.74 -26.45
CA ALA A 394 -9.91 -17.89 -26.86
C ALA A 394 -8.43 -17.56 -27.19
N ALA A 395 -7.82 -16.68 -26.41
CA ALA A 395 -6.41 -16.34 -26.57
C ALA A 395 -5.51 -17.57 -26.35
N SER A 396 -4.36 -17.61 -27.03
CA SER A 396 -3.38 -18.67 -26.85
C SER A 396 -2.79 -18.71 -25.44
N ALA A 397 -2.30 -19.87 -24.99
CA ALA A 397 -1.74 -20.02 -23.66
C ALA A 397 -0.62 -18.99 -23.35
N ILE A 398 0.26 -18.73 -24.32
CA ILE A 398 1.34 -17.75 -24.14
C ILE A 398 0.82 -16.30 -24.06
N ALA A 399 -0.29 -15.97 -24.73
CA ALA A 399 -0.91 -14.66 -24.63
C ALA A 399 -1.57 -14.39 -23.25
N LEU A 400 -1.84 -15.46 -22.49
CA LEU A 400 -2.33 -15.37 -21.09
C LEU A 400 -1.17 -15.26 -20.09
N ALA A 401 0.03 -15.67 -20.47
CA ALA A 401 1.19 -15.77 -19.57
C ALA A 401 1.53 -14.47 -18.79
N PRO A 402 1.49 -13.25 -19.37
CA PRO A 402 1.76 -12.03 -18.63
C PRO A 402 0.79 -11.78 -17.47
N PHE A 403 -0.50 -12.08 -17.65
CA PHE A 403 -1.54 -11.89 -16.63
C PHE A 403 -1.45 -12.97 -15.55
N LEU A 404 -1.17 -14.20 -15.93
CA LEU A 404 -0.90 -15.30 -14.99
C LEU A 404 0.36 -15.05 -14.17
N PHE A 405 1.43 -14.52 -14.78
CA PHE A 405 2.64 -14.13 -14.10
C PHE A 405 2.36 -13.03 -13.06
N GLU A 406 1.57 -12.00 -13.42
CA GLU A 406 1.21 -10.92 -12.50
C GLU A 406 0.42 -11.48 -11.30
N ILE A 407 -0.56 -12.36 -11.52
CA ILE A 407 -1.30 -13.00 -10.44
C ILE A 407 -0.37 -13.88 -9.57
N ALA A 408 0.53 -14.64 -10.19
CA ALA A 408 1.46 -15.54 -9.50
C ALA A 408 2.44 -14.79 -8.58
N THR A 409 2.90 -13.61 -8.99
CA THR A 409 3.87 -12.79 -8.25
C THR A 409 3.21 -11.77 -7.33
N ASN A 410 1.91 -11.52 -7.50
CA ASN A 410 1.19 -10.50 -6.74
C ASN A 410 0.96 -10.93 -5.29
N ARG A 411 1.42 -10.11 -4.34
CA ARG A 411 1.31 -10.39 -2.90
C ARG A 411 -0.11 -10.28 -2.35
N ALA A 412 -1.01 -9.59 -3.05
CA ALA A 412 -2.43 -9.50 -2.68
C ALA A 412 -3.23 -10.76 -3.09
N ALA A 413 -2.72 -11.58 -4.00
CA ALA A 413 -3.40 -12.79 -4.41
C ALA A 413 -3.31 -13.89 -3.32
N PRO A 414 -4.38 -14.67 -3.08
CA PRO A 414 -4.36 -15.82 -2.19
C PRO A 414 -3.31 -16.85 -2.61
N ASP A 415 -2.69 -17.53 -1.64
CA ASP A 415 -1.64 -18.52 -1.91
C ASP A 415 -2.07 -19.63 -2.88
N ALA A 416 -3.33 -20.08 -2.80
CA ALA A 416 -3.87 -21.08 -3.71
C ALA A 416 -3.95 -20.57 -5.16
N GLU A 417 -4.41 -19.35 -5.34
CA GLU A 417 -4.51 -18.69 -6.65
C GLU A 417 -3.13 -18.42 -7.24
N ARG A 418 -2.19 -17.92 -6.43
CA ARG A 418 -0.80 -17.70 -6.86
C ARG A 418 -0.17 -19.00 -7.37
N ARG A 419 -0.35 -20.11 -6.64
CA ARG A 419 0.17 -21.42 -7.07
C ARG A 419 -0.48 -21.91 -8.36
N ALA A 420 -1.80 -21.76 -8.50
CA ALA A 420 -2.50 -22.14 -9.73
C ALA A 420 -2.01 -21.32 -10.93
N ALA A 421 -1.95 -19.99 -10.77
CA ALA A 421 -1.46 -19.09 -11.80
C ALA A 421 0.02 -19.36 -12.15
N ALA A 422 0.87 -19.66 -11.15
CA ALA A 422 2.27 -20.02 -11.36
C ALA A 422 2.41 -21.32 -12.19
N GLY A 423 1.59 -22.31 -11.93
CA GLY A 423 1.57 -23.55 -12.69
C GLY A 423 1.16 -23.35 -14.15
N GLU A 424 0.07 -22.60 -14.39
CA GLU A 424 -0.40 -22.30 -15.75
C GLU A 424 0.60 -21.44 -16.52
N TRP A 425 1.13 -20.38 -15.87
CA TRP A 425 2.15 -19.52 -16.44
C TRP A 425 3.40 -20.30 -16.82
N SER A 426 3.91 -21.13 -15.90
CA SER A 426 5.08 -21.96 -16.13
C SER A 426 4.90 -22.86 -17.36
N LEU A 427 3.76 -23.58 -17.44
CA LEU A 427 3.48 -24.47 -18.55
C LEU A 427 3.44 -23.71 -19.88
N ALA A 428 2.69 -22.62 -19.95
CA ALA A 428 2.58 -21.79 -21.15
C ALA A 428 3.94 -21.25 -21.62
N THR A 429 4.75 -20.80 -20.66
CA THR A 429 6.08 -20.24 -20.93
C THR A 429 7.05 -21.30 -21.43
N LEU A 430 7.10 -22.47 -20.77
CA LEU A 430 8.02 -23.57 -21.17
C LEU A 430 7.67 -24.13 -22.56
N GLN A 431 6.39 -24.18 -22.94
CA GLN A 431 5.96 -24.57 -24.28
C GLN A 431 6.44 -23.60 -25.39
N ALA A 432 6.68 -22.34 -25.04
CA ALA A 432 7.20 -21.33 -25.97
C ALA A 432 8.74 -21.40 -26.15
N ASN A 433 9.40 -22.41 -25.58
CA ASN A 433 10.86 -22.59 -25.62
C ASN A 433 11.64 -21.29 -25.27
N PRO A 434 11.49 -20.76 -24.05
CA PRO A 434 12.05 -19.48 -23.65
C PRO A 434 13.57 -19.54 -23.47
N PRO A 435 14.27 -18.37 -23.42
CA PRO A 435 15.67 -18.28 -23.04
C PRO A 435 15.96 -18.93 -21.69
N PRO A 436 17.20 -19.34 -21.38
CA PRO A 436 17.55 -20.08 -20.17
C PRO A 436 17.08 -19.44 -18.87
N MET A 437 17.22 -18.13 -18.71
CA MET A 437 16.80 -17.41 -17.51
C MET A 437 15.28 -17.43 -17.32
N ILE A 438 14.53 -17.28 -18.39
CA ILE A 438 13.04 -17.35 -18.34
C ILE A 438 12.58 -18.79 -18.09
N ARG A 439 13.29 -19.77 -18.67
CA ARG A 439 13.09 -21.21 -18.39
C ARG A 439 13.30 -21.52 -16.91
N ALA A 440 14.37 -20.97 -16.33
CA ALA A 440 14.65 -21.11 -14.89
C ALA A 440 13.55 -20.47 -14.02
N ALA A 441 13.10 -19.27 -14.37
CA ALA A 441 11.99 -18.60 -13.67
C ALA A 441 10.70 -19.43 -13.73
N ALA A 442 10.32 -19.93 -14.89
CA ALA A 442 9.16 -20.79 -15.08
C ALA A 442 9.30 -22.13 -14.31
N GLY A 443 10.47 -22.74 -14.32
CA GLY A 443 10.75 -23.96 -13.57
C GLY A 443 10.70 -23.77 -12.05
N LEU A 444 11.20 -22.64 -11.54
CA LEU A 444 11.04 -22.25 -10.13
C LEU A 444 9.57 -22.08 -9.77
N ALA A 445 8.77 -21.45 -10.63
CA ALA A 445 7.34 -21.29 -10.42
C ALA A 445 6.62 -22.65 -10.35
N ALA A 446 6.92 -23.56 -11.28
CA ALA A 446 6.36 -24.93 -11.31
C ALA A 446 6.74 -25.73 -10.06
N SER A 447 7.94 -25.50 -9.50
CA SER A 447 8.40 -26.22 -8.30
C SER A 447 7.73 -25.74 -7.00
N GLY A 448 6.80 -24.78 -7.06
CA GLY A 448 6.19 -24.12 -5.90
C GLY A 448 7.12 -23.14 -5.17
N ALA A 449 8.28 -22.84 -5.75
CA ALA A 449 9.28 -21.92 -5.20
C ALA A 449 8.94 -20.44 -5.47
N VAL A 450 7.79 -20.14 -6.05
CA VAL A 450 7.25 -18.77 -6.13
C VAL A 450 6.87 -18.36 -4.70
N ALA A 451 7.48 -17.29 -4.26
CA ALA A 451 7.42 -16.80 -2.90
C ALA A 451 6.00 -16.82 -2.31
N THR A 452 5.74 -17.75 -1.43
CA THR A 452 4.64 -17.62 -0.49
C THR A 452 5.09 -16.62 0.57
N SER A 453 4.24 -15.66 0.93
CA SER A 453 4.47 -14.73 2.05
C SER A 453 4.65 -15.44 3.40
N SER A 454 4.33 -16.71 3.45
CA SER A 454 4.66 -17.62 4.52
C SER A 454 5.86 -18.47 4.11
N TRP A 455 7.05 -17.88 4.15
CA TRP A 455 8.24 -18.69 4.35
C TRP A 455 8.00 -19.50 5.61
N ARG A 456 7.62 -20.75 5.45
CA ARG A 456 7.85 -21.69 6.53
C ARG A 456 9.36 -21.66 6.74
N LYS A 457 9.80 -20.92 7.74
CA LYS A 457 11.18 -21.03 8.21
C LYS A 457 11.46 -22.52 8.29
N GLY A 458 12.16 -23.03 7.31
CA GLY A 458 12.54 -24.40 7.40
C GLY A 458 12.48 -25.30 6.16
N SER A 459 12.11 -24.89 4.94
CA SER A 459 12.30 -25.76 3.75
C SER A 459 13.34 -25.19 2.79
N GLY A 460 14.55 -25.83 2.69
CA GLY A 460 15.52 -25.54 1.64
C GLY A 460 14.90 -25.70 0.25
N PRO A 461 15.69 -25.57 -0.82
CA PRO A 461 15.19 -25.75 -2.17
C PRO A 461 14.52 -27.13 -2.30
N SER A 462 13.35 -27.18 -2.97
CA SER A 462 12.69 -28.44 -3.24
C SER A 462 13.55 -29.32 -4.16
N VAL A 463 13.40 -30.63 -4.06
CA VAL A 463 14.10 -31.57 -4.96
C VAL A 463 13.80 -31.24 -6.42
N THR A 464 12.55 -30.80 -6.72
CA THR A 464 12.15 -30.40 -8.08
C THR A 464 12.87 -29.14 -8.52
N ALA A 465 13.06 -28.15 -7.63
CA ALA A 465 13.81 -26.94 -7.94
C ALA A 465 15.30 -27.25 -8.21
N LEU A 466 15.92 -28.11 -7.39
CA LEU A 466 17.33 -28.51 -7.58
C LEU A 466 17.56 -29.19 -8.94
N LYS A 467 16.59 -29.93 -9.49
CA LYS A 467 16.72 -30.53 -10.82
C LYS A 467 16.87 -29.51 -11.95
N LEU A 468 16.57 -28.25 -11.73
CA LEU A 468 16.81 -27.19 -12.71
C LEU A 468 18.32 -27.01 -13.00
N LEU A 469 19.20 -27.36 -12.06
CA LEU A 469 20.64 -27.32 -12.28
C LEU A 469 21.12 -28.37 -13.31
N ASP A 470 20.30 -29.42 -13.54
CA ASP A 470 20.59 -30.50 -14.47
C ASP A 470 19.88 -30.29 -15.83
N ASP A 471 19.05 -29.22 -16.00
CA ASP A 471 18.43 -28.89 -17.30
C ASP A 471 19.51 -28.45 -18.27
N PRO A 472 19.69 -29.13 -19.43
CA PRO A 472 20.78 -28.84 -20.35
C PRO A 472 20.81 -27.37 -20.82
N ALA A 473 19.65 -26.79 -21.10
CA ALA A 473 19.57 -25.39 -21.53
C ALA A 473 20.01 -24.40 -20.44
N ILE A 474 19.79 -24.74 -19.16
CA ILE A 474 20.24 -23.95 -18.01
C ILE A 474 21.71 -24.21 -17.69
N ALA A 475 22.15 -25.47 -17.75
CA ALA A 475 23.52 -25.88 -17.44
C ALA A 475 24.54 -25.26 -18.42
N ASP A 476 24.14 -25.09 -19.69
CA ASP A 476 24.98 -24.46 -20.72
C ASP A 476 25.04 -22.93 -20.59
N ASP A 477 24.03 -22.29 -19.96
CA ASP A 477 24.02 -20.84 -19.74
C ASP A 477 24.67 -20.46 -18.42
N THR A 478 25.88 -19.93 -18.50
CA THR A 478 26.73 -19.59 -17.34
C THR A 478 26.03 -18.70 -16.34
N ARG A 479 25.32 -17.67 -16.82
CA ARG A 479 24.65 -16.67 -15.95
C ARG A 479 23.46 -17.30 -15.21
N THR A 480 22.61 -18.03 -15.92
CA THR A 480 21.44 -18.66 -15.34
C THR A 480 21.81 -19.72 -14.32
N LEU A 481 22.74 -20.62 -14.68
CA LEU A 481 23.20 -21.68 -13.79
C LEU A 481 23.77 -21.14 -12.47
N ASN A 482 24.66 -20.15 -12.54
CA ASN A 482 25.28 -19.60 -11.36
C ASN A 482 24.32 -18.72 -10.53
N THR A 483 23.35 -18.07 -11.16
CA THR A 483 22.25 -17.39 -10.45
C THR A 483 21.42 -18.39 -9.63
N LEU A 484 21.06 -19.54 -10.19
CA LEU A 484 20.34 -20.58 -9.46
C LEU A 484 21.17 -21.18 -8.33
N ARG A 485 22.46 -21.42 -8.55
CA ARG A 485 23.38 -21.94 -7.50
C ARG A 485 23.43 -21.00 -6.30
N ILE A 486 23.57 -19.69 -6.52
CA ILE A 486 23.56 -18.70 -5.44
C ILE A 486 22.20 -18.68 -4.73
N ARG A 487 21.10 -18.65 -5.49
CA ARG A 487 19.73 -18.66 -4.92
C ARG A 487 19.48 -19.88 -4.03
N PHE A 488 19.91 -21.05 -4.42
CA PHE A 488 19.75 -22.27 -3.62
C PHE A 488 20.70 -22.29 -2.42
N ALA A 489 21.91 -21.78 -2.59
CA ALA A 489 22.84 -21.61 -1.48
C ALA A 489 22.26 -20.67 -0.40
N ASP A 490 21.63 -19.56 -0.78
CA ASP A 490 20.98 -18.64 0.16
C ASP A 490 19.89 -19.31 0.97
N GLN A 491 19.05 -20.14 0.35
CA GLN A 491 18.03 -20.91 1.06
C GLN A 491 18.62 -21.89 2.09
N TYR A 492 19.80 -22.43 1.85
CA TYR A 492 20.53 -23.24 2.84
C TYR A 492 21.19 -22.37 3.92
N LEU A 493 21.72 -21.19 3.57
CA LEU A 493 22.35 -20.26 4.51
C LEU A 493 21.36 -19.72 5.55
N GLU A 494 20.14 -19.41 5.14
CA GLU A 494 19.06 -19.00 6.06
C GLU A 494 18.82 -20.02 7.19
N ARG A 495 19.19 -21.29 6.96
CA ARG A 495 19.06 -22.40 7.90
C ARG A 495 20.35 -22.77 8.59
N ARG A 496 21.43 -22.08 8.29
CA ARG A 496 22.79 -22.47 8.72
C ARG A 496 23.20 -23.87 8.24
N ALA A 497 22.59 -24.35 7.15
CA ALA A 497 22.94 -25.62 6.53
C ALA A 497 24.19 -25.44 5.64
N TYR A 498 25.28 -25.00 6.25
CA TYR A 498 26.52 -24.60 5.57
C TYR A 498 27.11 -25.71 4.70
N ALA A 499 27.01 -26.97 5.16
CA ALA A 499 27.51 -28.13 4.40
C ALA A 499 26.77 -28.34 3.08
N LEU A 500 25.48 -27.90 2.98
CA LEU A 500 24.69 -27.98 1.75
C LEU A 500 24.86 -26.73 0.87
N ALA A 501 25.12 -25.57 1.46
CA ALA A 501 25.38 -24.33 0.73
C ALA A 501 26.77 -24.33 0.05
N MET A 502 27.79 -24.85 0.75
CA MET A 502 29.18 -24.75 0.32
C MET A 502 29.46 -25.33 -1.09
N PRO A 503 28.98 -26.53 -1.45
CA PRO A 503 29.24 -27.07 -2.80
C PRO A 503 28.66 -26.19 -3.91
N LEU A 504 27.51 -25.55 -3.70
CA LEU A 504 26.92 -24.64 -4.67
C LEU A 504 27.75 -23.36 -4.83
N ILE A 505 28.23 -22.81 -3.73
CA ILE A 505 29.04 -21.59 -3.71
C ILE A 505 30.42 -21.88 -4.38
N GLU A 506 31.06 -22.99 -4.05
CA GLU A 506 32.33 -23.40 -4.64
C GLU A 506 32.22 -23.64 -6.15
N ALA A 507 31.09 -24.21 -6.60
CA ALA A 507 30.84 -24.40 -8.02
C ALA A 507 30.71 -23.07 -8.79
N VAL A 508 30.21 -22.00 -8.16
CA VAL A 508 30.19 -20.65 -8.76
C VAL A 508 31.59 -20.05 -8.80
N ILE A 509 32.34 -20.16 -7.71
CA ILE A 509 33.73 -19.63 -7.62
C ILE A 509 34.63 -20.31 -8.63
N ALA A 510 34.50 -21.62 -8.81
CA ALA A 510 35.31 -22.42 -9.71
C ALA A 510 34.89 -22.34 -11.18
N ASP A 511 33.74 -21.76 -11.51
CA ASP A 511 33.27 -21.70 -12.91
C ASP A 511 34.19 -20.79 -13.74
N SER A 512 35.00 -21.39 -14.59
CA SER A 512 35.97 -20.69 -15.43
C SER A 512 35.36 -19.82 -16.52
N ARG A 513 34.04 -20.00 -16.78
CA ARG A 513 33.29 -19.18 -17.74
C ARG A 513 32.92 -17.79 -17.17
N LEU A 514 32.99 -17.63 -15.84
CA LEU A 514 32.83 -16.32 -15.18
C LEU A 514 34.16 -15.57 -15.14
N ALA A 515 34.11 -14.28 -15.46
CA ALA A 515 35.27 -13.40 -15.28
C ALA A 515 35.66 -13.28 -13.79
N SER A 516 36.91 -12.92 -13.49
CA SER A 516 37.38 -12.74 -12.12
C SER A 516 36.59 -11.66 -11.35
N ALA A 517 36.17 -10.58 -12.04
CA ALA A 517 35.38 -9.48 -11.49
C ALA A 517 33.87 -9.66 -11.72
N ASP A 518 33.39 -10.87 -12.06
CA ASP A 518 31.99 -11.11 -12.27
C ASP A 518 31.20 -10.98 -10.96
N GLN A 519 30.03 -10.31 -11.02
CA GLN A 519 29.19 -10.05 -9.85
C GLN A 519 28.71 -11.34 -9.16
N LEU A 520 28.45 -12.41 -9.91
CA LEU A 520 28.03 -13.69 -9.35
C LEU A 520 29.19 -14.35 -8.60
N ARG A 521 30.43 -14.25 -9.13
CA ARG A 521 31.62 -14.72 -8.43
C ARG A 521 31.89 -13.95 -7.15
N SER A 522 31.81 -12.62 -7.19
CA SER A 522 31.91 -11.76 -6.00
C SER A 522 30.85 -12.09 -4.96
N ALA A 523 29.61 -12.28 -5.38
CA ALA A 523 28.50 -12.69 -4.50
C ALA A 523 28.75 -14.07 -3.84
N ALA A 524 29.30 -15.02 -4.58
CA ALA A 524 29.67 -16.33 -4.04
C ALA A 524 30.83 -16.24 -3.02
N LEU A 525 31.85 -15.44 -3.30
CA LEU A 525 33.00 -15.23 -2.41
C LEU A 525 32.62 -14.60 -1.07
N VAL A 526 31.70 -13.62 -1.08
CA VAL A 526 31.18 -13.03 0.17
C VAL A 526 30.42 -14.07 1.00
N ARG A 527 29.64 -14.94 0.38
CA ARG A 527 28.94 -16.05 1.06
C ARG A 527 29.91 -17.07 1.62
N ARG A 528 30.96 -17.37 0.86
CA ARG A 528 32.06 -18.22 1.32
C ARG A 528 32.72 -17.64 2.56
N SER A 529 33.07 -16.34 2.52
CA SER A 529 33.65 -15.62 3.66
C SER A 529 32.78 -15.72 4.92
N ALA A 530 31.43 -15.57 4.77
CA ALA A 530 30.51 -15.70 5.89
C ALA A 530 30.47 -17.14 6.48
N ILE A 531 30.54 -18.16 5.64
CA ILE A 531 30.59 -19.57 6.09
C ILE A 531 31.90 -19.87 6.80
N ASP A 532 33.02 -19.46 6.24
CA ASP A 532 34.36 -19.68 6.82
C ASP A 532 34.47 -19.00 8.20
N LEU A 533 33.91 -17.76 8.33
CA LEU A 533 33.86 -17.08 9.62
C LEU A 533 32.98 -17.83 10.63
N ALA A 534 31.82 -18.31 10.21
CA ALA A 534 30.92 -19.09 11.06
C ALA A 534 31.57 -20.40 11.53
N GLY A 535 32.46 -20.97 10.73
CA GLY A 535 33.32 -22.14 11.07
C GLY A 535 34.54 -21.79 11.91
N GLY A 536 34.74 -20.50 12.26
CA GLY A 536 35.92 -20.06 13.03
C GLY A 536 37.20 -19.90 12.21
N ASN A 537 37.15 -20.03 10.88
CA ASN A 537 38.31 -19.92 10.01
C ASN A 537 38.51 -18.48 9.50
N LEU A 538 38.95 -17.58 10.38
CA LEU A 538 39.18 -16.18 10.07
C LEU A 538 40.14 -15.93 8.89
N PRO A 539 41.26 -16.66 8.73
CA PRO A 539 42.13 -16.47 7.58
C PRO A 539 41.46 -16.77 6.23
N ALA A 540 40.67 -17.85 6.15
CA ALA A 540 39.95 -18.19 4.93
C ALA A 540 38.82 -17.19 4.65
N ALA A 541 38.09 -16.76 5.69
CA ALA A 541 37.05 -15.72 5.57
C ALA A 541 37.63 -14.42 4.99
N ARG A 542 38.77 -14.00 5.49
CA ARG A 542 39.51 -12.82 5.01
C ARG A 542 39.90 -12.97 3.55
N ALA A 543 40.56 -14.06 3.20
CA ALA A 543 41.02 -14.31 1.84
C ALA A 543 39.84 -14.32 0.83
N ALA A 544 38.72 -14.96 1.17
CA ALA A 544 37.55 -14.99 0.32
C ALA A 544 36.92 -13.59 0.14
N PHE A 545 36.89 -12.78 1.21
CA PHE A 545 36.36 -11.40 1.11
C PHE A 545 37.27 -10.51 0.24
N GLU A 546 38.58 -10.53 0.47
CA GLU A 546 39.56 -9.77 -0.33
C GLU A 546 39.50 -10.17 -1.81
N GLN A 547 39.36 -11.47 -2.10
CA GLN A 547 39.21 -11.98 -3.46
C GLN A 547 37.92 -11.52 -4.14
N SER A 548 36.87 -11.19 -3.38
CA SER A 548 35.61 -10.69 -3.94
C SER A 548 35.73 -9.32 -4.60
N GLY A 549 36.79 -8.56 -4.27
CA GLY A 549 37.01 -7.21 -4.75
C GLY A 549 35.99 -6.17 -4.25
N LEU A 550 35.10 -6.54 -3.32
CA LEU A 550 34.06 -5.66 -2.80
C LEU A 550 34.62 -4.80 -1.66
N SER A 551 34.23 -3.53 -1.67
CA SER A 551 34.40 -2.64 -0.52
C SER A 551 33.35 -2.94 0.55
N GLU A 552 33.58 -2.49 1.78
CA GLU A 552 32.64 -2.64 2.89
C GLU A 552 31.24 -2.10 2.59
N ALA A 553 31.16 -0.97 1.87
CA ALA A 553 29.90 -0.34 1.48
C ALA A 553 29.09 -1.18 0.47
N GLN A 554 29.72 -2.06 -0.29
CA GLN A 554 29.06 -2.87 -1.32
C GLN A 554 28.47 -4.20 -0.81
N CYS A 555 28.67 -4.53 0.45
CA CYS A 555 28.11 -5.74 1.07
C CYS A 555 26.58 -5.81 0.98
N ALA A 556 25.90 -4.68 1.02
CA ALA A 556 24.46 -4.60 0.91
C ALA A 556 23.90 -5.15 -0.42
N LEU A 557 24.72 -5.25 -1.44
CA LEU A 557 24.31 -5.72 -2.78
C LEU A 557 24.24 -7.25 -2.89
N THR A 558 24.65 -8.00 -1.87
CA THR A 558 24.81 -9.46 -1.97
C THR A 558 23.65 -10.27 -1.38
N ASP A 559 22.60 -9.64 -0.89
CA ASP A 559 21.35 -10.25 -0.35
C ASP A 559 21.56 -11.26 0.81
N ALA A 560 22.77 -11.38 1.33
CA ALA A 560 23.08 -12.31 2.42
C ALA A 560 22.61 -11.72 3.76
N GLN A 561 21.52 -12.27 4.33
CA GLN A 561 21.05 -11.87 5.65
C GLN A 561 21.74 -12.65 6.76
N PRO A 562 22.42 -11.98 7.72
CA PRO A 562 22.94 -12.64 8.91
C PRO A 562 21.79 -13.27 9.72
N ALA A 563 21.98 -14.50 10.17
CA ALA A 563 20.96 -15.18 10.97
C ALA A 563 20.94 -14.66 12.42
N VAL A 564 19.74 -14.59 13.03
CA VAL A 564 19.61 -14.25 14.44
C VAL A 564 20.26 -15.33 15.31
N THR A 565 21.22 -14.95 16.15
CA THR A 565 21.85 -15.85 17.13
C THR A 565 21.19 -15.77 18.50
N ARG A 566 20.73 -14.57 18.90
CA ARG A 566 20.00 -14.33 20.15
C ARG A 566 18.97 -13.24 19.95
N HIS A 567 17.68 -13.59 20.02
CA HIS A 567 16.60 -12.61 20.11
C HIS A 567 16.49 -12.12 21.55
N ALA A 568 16.47 -10.80 21.76
CA ALA A 568 16.53 -10.19 23.09
C ALA A 568 15.14 -9.87 23.70
N GLY A 569 14.04 -10.12 22.98
CA GLY A 569 12.69 -9.83 23.46
C GLY A 569 12.25 -10.75 24.58
N GLY A 570 11.67 -10.18 25.63
CA GLY A 570 11.12 -10.88 26.77
C GLY A 570 9.95 -10.13 27.41
N THR A 571 9.33 -10.73 28.43
CA THR A 571 8.17 -10.12 29.13
C THR A 571 8.50 -8.76 29.76
N GLN A 572 9.75 -8.54 30.17
CA GLN A 572 10.24 -7.27 30.71
C GLN A 572 10.21 -6.11 29.69
N ASP A 573 10.12 -6.41 28.42
CA ASP A 573 10.08 -5.40 27.36
C ASP A 573 8.67 -4.93 27.03
N TYR A 574 7.68 -5.60 27.62
CA TYR A 574 6.29 -5.18 27.47
C TYR A 574 6.02 -3.96 28.36
N PRO A 575 5.47 -2.85 27.83
CA PRO A 575 5.13 -1.70 28.63
C PRO A 575 4.15 -2.10 29.74
N VAL A 576 4.53 -1.87 31.02
CA VAL A 576 3.74 -2.26 32.21
C VAL A 576 2.30 -1.76 32.11
N GLU A 577 2.19 -0.55 31.63
CA GLU A 577 0.89 0.09 31.48
C GLU A 577 0.03 -0.53 30.35
N ALA A 578 0.63 -1.02 29.29
CA ALA A 578 -0.09 -1.73 28.25
C ALA A 578 -0.61 -3.08 28.77
N ILE A 579 0.14 -3.75 29.67
CA ILE A 579 -0.32 -4.97 30.36
C ILE A 579 -1.56 -4.66 31.19
N GLN A 580 -1.54 -3.60 32.01
CA GLN A 580 -2.64 -3.22 32.90
C GLN A 580 -3.96 -2.96 32.17
N TRP A 581 -3.90 -2.50 30.92
CA TRP A 581 -5.06 -2.20 30.10
C TRP A 581 -5.32 -3.23 29.01
N HIS A 582 -4.64 -4.38 29.05
CA HIS A 582 -4.75 -5.45 28.04
C HIS A 582 -4.57 -4.96 26.61
N ILE A 583 -3.64 -4.02 26.40
CA ILE A 583 -3.35 -3.45 25.08
C ILE A 583 -2.26 -4.29 24.42
N SER A 584 -2.62 -5.06 23.43
CA SER A 584 -1.70 -5.75 22.52
C SER A 584 -1.34 -4.85 21.32
N GLY A 585 -0.26 -5.17 20.63
CA GLY A 585 0.15 -4.43 19.45
C GLY A 585 1.44 -4.97 18.83
N TRP A 586 2.01 -4.17 17.97
CA TRP A 586 3.22 -4.55 17.24
C TRP A 586 3.97 -3.32 16.74
N ALA A 587 5.25 -3.51 16.40
CA ALA A 587 5.98 -2.51 15.64
C ALA A 587 6.92 -3.17 14.64
N MET A 588 7.17 -2.47 13.54
CA MET A 588 8.18 -2.77 12.54
C MET A 588 9.37 -1.85 12.77
N THR A 589 10.57 -2.40 12.58
CA THR A 589 11.83 -1.67 12.72
C THR A 589 12.70 -1.85 11.51
N GLU A 590 13.56 -0.87 11.28
CA GLU A 590 14.73 -0.99 10.43
C GLU A 590 16.00 -0.78 11.26
N PHE A 591 17.11 -1.38 10.83
CA PHE A 591 18.40 -1.31 11.52
C PHE A 591 19.52 -1.84 10.63
N ASP A 592 20.74 -1.53 11.01
CA ASP A 592 21.95 -2.12 10.44
C ASP A 592 22.48 -3.23 11.34
N ILE A 593 23.16 -4.21 10.74
CA ILE A 593 23.86 -5.27 11.46
C ILE A 593 25.36 -5.02 11.29
N ASN A 594 26.05 -4.82 12.41
CA ASN A 594 27.51 -4.64 12.44
C ASN A 594 28.24 -5.96 12.20
N ALA A 595 29.54 -5.89 11.87
CA ALA A 595 30.37 -7.06 11.62
C ALA A 595 30.41 -8.03 12.81
N ASP A 596 30.35 -7.53 14.04
CA ASP A 596 30.33 -8.32 15.28
C ASP A 596 28.94 -8.92 15.61
N GLY A 597 27.96 -8.74 14.72
CA GLY A 597 26.59 -9.21 14.91
C GLY A 597 25.73 -8.35 15.84
N THR A 598 26.23 -7.18 16.29
CA THR A 598 25.39 -6.18 16.97
C THR A 598 24.55 -5.39 15.98
N THR A 599 23.59 -4.64 16.46
CA THR A 599 22.75 -3.74 15.64
C THR A 599 23.10 -2.28 15.88
N SER A 600 22.94 -1.46 14.85
CA SER A 600 23.05 0.01 14.90
C SER A 600 21.91 0.65 14.09
N GLY A 601 21.70 1.97 14.25
CA GLY A 601 20.66 2.69 13.50
C GLY A 601 19.23 2.16 13.73
N VAL A 602 18.97 1.49 14.86
CA VAL A 602 17.67 0.85 15.13
C VAL A 602 16.59 1.90 15.31
N ARG A 603 15.56 1.87 14.47
CA ARG A 603 14.42 2.79 14.55
C ARG A 603 13.12 2.07 14.20
N ALA A 604 12.02 2.45 14.86
CA ALA A 604 10.70 1.96 14.50
C ALA A 604 10.20 2.75 13.28
N THR A 605 9.67 2.04 12.29
CA THR A 605 9.09 2.64 11.08
C THR A 605 7.58 2.64 11.09
N ILE A 606 6.96 1.59 11.62
CA ILE A 606 5.50 1.49 11.78
C ILE A 606 5.21 0.92 13.16
N ALA A 607 4.22 1.47 13.87
CA ALA A 607 3.80 0.94 15.17
C ALA A 607 2.28 1.05 15.37
N TYR A 608 1.69 0.04 16.01
CA TYR A 608 0.29 -0.02 16.43
C TYR A 608 0.17 -0.49 17.88
N PRO A 609 -0.64 0.16 18.73
CA PRO A 609 -1.18 1.49 18.57
C PRO A 609 -0.09 2.58 18.50
N PRO A 610 -0.40 3.77 17.96
CA PRO A 610 0.57 4.87 17.89
C PRO A 610 1.19 5.19 19.24
N PHE A 611 2.51 5.44 19.28
CA PHE A 611 3.31 5.85 20.44
C PHE A 611 3.39 4.85 21.60
N VAL A 612 2.97 3.59 21.43
CA VAL A 612 2.98 2.57 22.49
C VAL A 612 4.15 1.61 22.34
N PHE A 613 4.27 0.93 21.18
CA PHE A 613 5.20 -0.20 21.02
C PHE A 613 6.46 0.11 20.21
N GLY A 614 6.56 1.28 19.58
CA GLY A 614 7.72 1.64 18.78
C GLY A 614 9.03 1.61 19.59
N GLN A 615 9.09 2.33 20.70
CA GLN A 615 10.29 2.41 21.56
C GLN A 615 10.65 1.08 22.22
N PRO A 616 9.71 0.31 22.80
CA PRO A 616 9.99 -1.04 23.30
C PRO A 616 10.62 -1.94 22.24
N THR A 617 10.12 -1.90 21.00
CA THR A 617 10.67 -2.70 19.90
C THR A 617 12.09 -2.26 19.54
N VAL A 618 12.37 -0.97 19.48
CA VAL A 618 13.73 -0.45 19.27
C VAL A 618 14.70 -1.01 20.33
N LYS A 619 14.33 -0.98 21.62
CA LYS A 619 15.15 -1.54 22.71
C LYS A 619 15.42 -3.03 22.56
N ILE A 620 14.43 -3.82 22.06
CA ILE A 620 14.61 -5.25 21.81
C ILE A 620 15.65 -5.45 20.71
N PHE A 621 15.50 -4.79 19.57
CA PHE A 621 16.41 -4.99 18.44
C PHE A 621 17.82 -4.44 18.72
N GLN A 622 18.00 -3.39 19.51
CA GLN A 622 19.30 -2.91 19.98
C GLN A 622 20.10 -3.97 20.78
N ARG A 623 19.41 -4.90 21.42
CA ARG A 623 20.02 -6.00 22.21
C ARG A 623 20.05 -7.34 21.47
N THR A 624 19.37 -7.44 20.32
CA THR A 624 19.32 -8.64 19.49
C THR A 624 20.71 -8.85 18.86
N LYS A 625 21.13 -10.11 18.74
CA LYS A 625 22.43 -10.49 18.15
C LYS A 625 22.21 -11.34 16.91
N TYR A 626 23.09 -11.12 15.96
CA TYR A 626 23.13 -11.81 14.68
C TYR A 626 24.44 -12.58 14.50
N THR A 627 24.53 -13.41 13.50
CA THR A 627 25.81 -14.03 13.10
C THR A 627 26.79 -12.96 12.66
N GLN A 628 28.06 -13.15 13.05
CA GLN A 628 29.12 -12.26 12.63
C GLN A 628 29.35 -12.37 11.11
N THR A 629 29.77 -11.27 10.51
CA THR A 629 30.22 -11.20 9.11
C THR A 629 31.62 -10.64 9.08
N TYR A 630 32.46 -11.16 8.18
CA TYR A 630 33.81 -10.63 8.04
C TYR A 630 33.78 -9.24 7.40
N ARG A 631 34.40 -8.25 8.06
CA ARG A 631 34.61 -6.90 7.55
C ARG A 631 35.98 -6.39 7.99
N PRO A 632 36.88 -5.96 7.06
CA PRO A 632 38.26 -5.59 7.38
C PRO A 632 38.37 -4.45 8.39
N ALA A 633 37.53 -3.44 8.33
CA ALA A 633 37.58 -2.25 9.20
C ALA A 633 36.52 -2.23 10.30
N GLY A 634 35.79 -3.31 10.52
CA GLY A 634 34.77 -3.41 11.57
C GLY A 634 33.51 -2.57 11.31
N GLY A 635 33.30 -2.13 10.07
CA GLY A 635 32.11 -1.36 9.66
C GLY A 635 30.79 -2.14 9.75
N SER A 636 29.70 -1.51 9.39
CA SER A 636 28.38 -2.17 9.38
C SER A 636 28.41 -3.39 8.44
N GLY A 637 28.08 -4.54 8.98
CA GLY A 637 28.04 -5.80 8.24
C GLY A 637 27.07 -5.77 7.08
N CYS A 638 25.90 -5.16 7.25
CA CYS A 638 24.91 -4.83 6.22
C CYS A 638 23.94 -3.80 6.78
N SER A 639 23.39 -2.93 5.92
CA SER A 639 22.45 -1.89 6.30
C SER A 639 21.02 -2.17 5.85
N GLY A 640 20.05 -1.56 6.50
CA GLY A 640 18.67 -1.52 6.07
C GLY A 640 17.90 -2.84 6.24
N PHE A 641 18.13 -3.60 7.31
CA PHE A 641 17.29 -4.74 7.67
C PHE A 641 15.96 -4.29 8.23
N LYS A 642 14.91 -5.05 7.92
CA LYS A 642 13.56 -4.83 8.47
C LYS A 642 13.15 -6.04 9.31
N ALA A 643 12.57 -5.78 10.48
CA ALA A 643 12.02 -6.81 11.35
C ALA A 643 10.78 -6.32 12.09
N SER A 644 9.95 -7.23 12.57
CA SER A 644 8.74 -6.91 13.33
C SER A 644 8.73 -7.62 14.68
N GLN A 645 8.17 -6.95 15.69
CA GLN A 645 7.92 -7.48 17.02
C GLN A 645 6.45 -7.34 17.38
N GLY A 646 5.82 -8.44 17.75
CA GLY A 646 4.47 -8.45 18.30
C GLY A 646 4.50 -8.48 19.83
N PHE A 647 3.50 -7.84 20.42
CA PHE A 647 3.24 -7.80 21.86
C PHE A 647 1.82 -8.32 22.09
N ARG A 648 1.69 -9.40 22.87
CA ARG A 648 0.39 -10.00 23.23
C ARG A 648 0.25 -10.06 24.72
N VAL A 649 -0.91 -9.69 25.24
CA VAL A 649 -1.32 -10.02 26.60
C VAL A 649 -1.91 -11.44 26.54
N LEU A 650 -1.35 -12.36 27.31
CA LEU A 650 -1.80 -13.74 27.43
C LEU A 650 -3.03 -13.84 28.35
#